data_9dff995fdd2e4bb65504f2f31f969f86
#
_entry.id   9dff995fdd2e4bb65504f2f31f969f86
#
_cell.length_a   1.000
_cell.length_b   1.000
_cell.length_c   1.000
_cell.angle_alpha   90.00
_cell.angle_beta   90.00
_cell.angle_gamma   90.00
#
_symmetry.space_group_name_H-M   'P 1'
#
loop_
_entity.id
_entity.type
_entity.pdbx_description
1 polymer ?
#
loop_
_entity_poly.entity_id
_entity_poly.type
_entity_poly.pdbx_seq_one_letter_code
_entity_poly.pdbx_strand_id
1 'polypeptide(L)'
;VIRTPLRSARRLVLLAAVSGLIQQSYSKGADKKPDLAQEVTIRRDTYGIPHIQARTEEAAAFGLGYAQAEDHCLQICRLYLSARGEEAKYFGTGEENDLLMKLYDNQQESARDLSRLPSMFRKLVNAYAGGVNRYIEQHRTQLPAWVQTITGADVLADRRAGSVHQVFSRETIRELEKKYGVPPKPGEPGAPRDTSAGSSFDAGQDESASDLDKDEGSNAFALSGSKTVSGKPILLGNPHLNWNSLYWEAQVTVPGKIDFFGSTLAGIPVLRAGFNQHLGWVTTNNSPDSTDVFALKLDPQNPDHYLFAGKSRPLVWKEITIESKSQDGKARTVTRVYWESHLGKIIYRTPNKAFAVKSTLINAFRYYEGFYRLSKTKNLNEFLSVMRKNLVPTSNFTYADAEGNILYLWNAQIPRRADDGTDYRLDVPGESAKYVWIKLHKVDELPRLLNPKSGYIQNCNNPPWYTSLRDPINPKEYPSYLEAERELALRPQIALEMIEGRERFSIEDVKNLKFTTRMLLAERVKPDLLRALRDVRDPSEEIKEGIDAIDTWDNRVAADSKGAVLFQRFWDTYSAAISKPFRIPWDPAKPARTPEGLSNQAAAVQNLVEAVRWTRQRYGSASIAWGDVHRFRFGDIDLPGDGASGSYGLFRVVRFSQDSEGKRVAGQITKDAAPVGFGDAWVIAVEFVKPIRAWSILAYGESSQSESRHSSDQIKLFAGHELRPIWYRDADIRANLEREYHP
;
A
#
# COMPACT_ATOMS: atom_id res chain seq x y z
N VAL A 1 34.30 50.16 -70.08
CA VAL A 1 34.60 51.60 -70.12
C VAL A 1 34.56 52.06 -68.65
N ILE A 2 35.80 52.11 -67.99
CA ILE A 2 36.45 53.29 -67.40
C ILE A 2 35.59 54.03 -66.34
N ARG A 3 35.93 54.14 -65.07
CA ARG A 3 37.04 54.69 -64.33
C ARG A 3 36.83 54.60 -62.79
N THR A 4 37.84 54.22 -62.06
CA THR A 4 38.09 54.65 -60.68
C THR A 4 38.38 56.17 -60.63
N PRO A 5 38.28 56.89 -59.48
CA PRO A 5 39.29 56.80 -58.44
C PRO A 5 38.89 57.09 -56.96
N LEU A 6 39.74 56.56 -56.06
CA LEU A 6 40.27 57.11 -54.79
C LEU A 6 39.61 58.31 -54.10
N ARG A 7 39.23 58.07 -52.82
CA ARG A 7 39.42 58.90 -51.57
C ARG A 7 38.44 58.27 -50.53
N SER A 8 38.81 57.93 -49.29
CA SER A 8 39.77 58.45 -48.39
C SER A 8 39.88 57.54 -47.17
N ALA A 9 41.09 57.17 -46.90
CA ALA A 9 41.54 56.48 -45.69
C ALA A 9 41.60 57.46 -44.50
N ARG A 10 40.48 57.86 -43.90
CA ARG A 10 40.50 58.69 -42.66
C ARG A 10 39.23 58.53 -41.79
N ARG A 11 38.40 57.50 -41.98
CA ARG A 11 37.21 57.22 -41.09
C ARG A 11 37.24 55.87 -40.41
N LEU A 12 38.35 55.13 -40.42
CA LEU A 12 38.42 53.78 -39.85
C LEU A 12 39.14 53.73 -38.49
N VAL A 13 39.51 54.84 -37.88
CA VAL A 13 40.20 54.82 -36.55
C VAL A 13 39.27 55.26 -35.39
N LEU A 14 38.10 55.83 -35.67
CA LEU A 14 37.17 56.23 -34.58
C LEU A 14 36.04 55.25 -34.30
N LEU A 15 35.89 54.15 -35.06
CA LEU A 15 34.89 53.08 -34.80
C LEU A 15 35.43 51.87 -33.98
N ALA A 16 36.74 51.77 -33.81
CA ALA A 16 37.40 50.73 -33.04
C ALA A 16 37.46 51.05 -31.53
N ALA A 17 37.34 52.32 -31.15
CA ALA A 17 37.44 52.76 -29.75
C ALA A 17 36.05 52.79 -29.05
N VAL A 18 34.91 52.77 -29.78
CA VAL A 18 33.59 52.75 -29.21
C VAL A 18 33.03 51.30 -29.11
N SER A 19 33.58 50.34 -29.90
CA SER A 19 33.22 48.92 -29.79
C SER A 19 33.89 48.21 -28.60
N GLY A 20 34.97 48.77 -28.03
CA GLY A 20 35.67 48.21 -26.86
C GLY A 20 35.04 48.59 -25.52
N LEU A 21 34.19 49.63 -25.48
CA LEU A 21 33.53 50.11 -24.25
C LEU A 21 32.07 49.63 -24.10
N ILE A 22 31.51 48.97 -25.13
CA ILE A 22 30.15 48.37 -25.07
C ILE A 22 30.21 46.83 -24.86
N GLN A 23 31.39 46.21 -24.96
CA GLN A 23 31.56 44.78 -24.69
C GLN A 23 31.91 44.44 -23.22
N GLN A 24 32.02 45.42 -22.34
CA GLN A 24 32.28 45.19 -20.92
C GLN A 24 31.06 45.34 -20.02
N SER A 25 29.85 45.54 -20.58
CA SER A 25 28.63 45.73 -19.77
C SER A 25 27.55 44.65 -20.02
N TYR A 26 27.81 43.57 -20.73
CA TYR A 26 26.88 42.43 -20.88
C TYR A 26 27.59 41.09 -20.67
N SER A 27 28.32 40.93 -19.58
CA SER A 27 28.35 39.65 -18.90
C SER A 27 27.03 39.55 -18.12
N LYS A 28 25.94 39.20 -18.80
CA LYS A 28 24.81 38.59 -18.09
C LYS A 28 25.42 37.46 -17.29
N GLY A 29 25.52 37.66 -15.98
CA GLY A 29 25.76 36.56 -15.07
C GLY A 29 24.80 35.46 -15.48
N ALA A 30 25.30 34.31 -15.86
CA ALA A 30 24.49 33.14 -15.96
C ALA A 30 23.76 33.09 -14.61
N ASP A 31 22.43 33.27 -14.61
CA ASP A 31 21.62 33.13 -13.41
C ASP A 31 22.01 31.79 -12.83
N LYS A 32 22.84 31.79 -11.78
CA LYS A 32 23.09 30.59 -11.00
C LYS A 32 21.72 30.10 -10.63
N LYS A 33 21.34 28.90 -11.08
CA LYS A 33 20.12 28.25 -10.59
C LYS A 33 20.12 28.42 -9.07
N PRO A 34 19.00 28.93 -8.48
CA PRO A 34 18.94 29.10 -7.04
C PRO A 34 19.24 27.76 -6.38
N ASP A 35 20.09 27.77 -5.37
CA ASP A 35 20.38 26.59 -4.57
C ASP A 35 19.10 26.26 -3.77
N LEU A 36 18.39 25.20 -4.17
CA LEU A 36 17.13 24.81 -3.55
C LEU A 36 17.29 24.56 -2.04
N ALA A 37 18.46 24.15 -1.59
CA ALA A 37 18.75 23.96 -0.17
C ALA A 37 18.59 25.26 0.65
N GLN A 38 18.96 26.40 0.08
CA GLN A 38 18.84 27.72 0.74
C GLN A 38 17.38 28.25 0.75
N GLU A 39 16.50 27.64 -0.04
CA GLU A 39 15.08 28.01 -0.10
C GLU A 39 14.20 27.15 0.82
N VAL A 40 14.79 26.20 1.56
CA VAL A 40 14.10 25.26 2.44
C VAL A 40 14.59 25.40 3.87
N THR A 41 13.65 25.43 4.81
CA THR A 41 13.90 25.24 6.24
C THR A 41 13.17 23.96 6.67
N ILE A 42 13.90 23.03 7.29
CA ILE A 42 13.32 21.82 7.88
C ILE A 42 13.36 21.97 9.40
N ARG A 43 12.20 21.85 10.02
CA ARG A 43 12.02 21.83 11.47
C ARG A 43 11.61 20.44 11.88
N ARG A 44 12.38 19.80 12.72
CA ARG A 44 11.97 18.54 13.32
C ARG A 44 11.38 18.79 14.69
N ASP A 45 10.22 18.22 14.94
CA ASP A 45 9.59 18.26 16.25
C ASP A 45 10.17 17.19 17.18
N THR A 46 9.69 17.14 18.43
CA THR A 46 10.19 16.23 19.46
C THR A 46 9.91 14.74 19.17
N TYR A 47 9.15 14.42 18.12
CA TYR A 47 8.97 13.06 17.60
C TYR A 47 9.71 12.86 16.26
N GLY A 48 10.56 13.79 15.88
CA GLY A 48 11.33 13.72 14.65
C GLY A 48 10.56 14.09 13.38
N ILE A 49 9.28 14.44 13.48
CA ILE A 49 8.45 14.74 12.30
C ILE A 49 8.96 16.01 11.61
N PRO A 50 9.27 15.96 10.31
CA PRO A 50 9.75 17.14 9.60
C PRO A 50 8.59 18.06 9.16
N HIS A 51 8.70 19.32 9.53
CA HIS A 51 7.90 20.44 9.03
C HIS A 51 8.73 21.19 8.00
N ILE A 52 8.46 20.96 6.72
CA ILE A 52 9.24 21.46 5.57
C ILE A 52 8.62 22.77 5.10
N GLN A 53 9.26 23.87 5.41
CA GLN A 53 8.87 25.21 4.94
C GLN A 53 9.76 25.64 3.79
N ALA A 54 9.18 26.01 2.66
CA ALA A 54 9.95 26.38 1.47
C ALA A 54 9.36 27.64 0.78
N ARG A 55 10.22 28.33 0.01
CA ARG A 55 9.79 29.50 -0.79
C ARG A 55 9.06 29.10 -2.06
N THR A 56 9.43 27.94 -2.63
CA THR A 56 8.88 27.41 -3.88
C THR A 56 8.44 25.96 -3.71
N GLU A 57 7.54 25.50 -4.58
CA GLU A 57 7.11 24.10 -4.60
C GLU A 57 8.26 23.16 -4.99
N GLU A 58 9.17 23.63 -5.84
CA GLU A 58 10.38 22.89 -6.25
C GLU A 58 11.32 22.71 -5.04
N ALA A 59 11.56 23.77 -4.26
CA ALA A 59 12.34 23.70 -3.04
C ALA A 59 11.67 22.80 -1.97
N ALA A 60 10.34 22.85 -1.85
CA ALA A 60 9.62 21.96 -0.94
C ALA A 60 9.81 20.48 -1.30
N ALA A 61 9.75 20.13 -2.58
CA ALA A 61 10.01 18.78 -3.04
C ALA A 61 11.47 18.35 -2.78
N PHE A 62 12.43 19.26 -2.94
CA PHE A 62 13.82 19.02 -2.57
C PHE A 62 13.96 18.73 -1.07
N GLY A 63 13.34 19.56 -0.21
CA GLY A 63 13.35 19.37 1.23
C GLY A 63 12.70 18.05 1.65
N LEU A 64 11.61 17.65 0.96
CA LEU A 64 10.94 16.36 1.19
C LEU A 64 11.89 15.18 0.89
N GLY A 65 12.61 15.23 -0.23
CA GLY A 65 13.56 14.19 -0.60
C GLY A 65 14.74 14.12 0.38
N TYR A 66 15.25 15.26 0.82
CA TYR A 66 16.32 15.33 1.81
C TYR A 66 15.90 14.74 3.16
N ALA A 67 14.74 15.16 3.70
CA ALA A 67 14.24 14.70 4.99
C ALA A 67 13.95 13.20 5.00
N GLN A 68 13.36 12.66 3.91
CA GLN A 68 13.17 11.22 3.79
C GLN A 68 14.50 10.45 3.71
N ALA A 69 15.49 10.97 3.00
CA ALA A 69 16.79 10.33 2.93
C ALA A 69 17.53 10.36 4.28
N GLU A 70 17.35 11.43 5.05
CA GLU A 70 17.87 11.51 6.42
C GLU A 70 17.32 10.41 7.32
N ASP A 71 16.03 10.04 7.14
CA ASP A 71 15.38 8.99 7.92
C ASP A 71 15.56 7.59 7.33
N HIS A 72 15.62 7.44 6.00
CA HIS A 72 15.45 6.15 5.31
C HIS A 72 16.39 5.96 4.10
N CYS A 73 17.59 6.54 4.07
CA CYS A 73 18.46 6.54 2.90
C CYS A 73 18.68 5.16 2.28
N LEU A 74 19.08 4.17 3.09
CA LEU A 74 19.40 2.83 2.59
C LEU A 74 18.19 2.14 2.00
N GLN A 75 17.03 2.26 2.63
CA GLN A 75 15.79 1.66 2.17
C GLN A 75 15.32 2.30 0.85
N ILE A 76 15.35 3.64 0.76
CA ILE A 76 15.00 4.37 -0.46
C ILE A 76 15.93 3.97 -1.61
N CYS A 77 17.23 3.93 -1.36
CA CYS A 77 18.19 3.55 -2.38
C CYS A 77 18.01 2.09 -2.85
N ARG A 78 17.67 1.18 -1.94
CA ARG A 78 17.40 -0.21 -2.27
C ARG A 78 16.09 -0.37 -3.09
N LEU A 79 15.03 0.34 -2.73
CA LEU A 79 13.78 0.38 -3.52
C LEU A 79 14.05 0.80 -4.96
N TYR A 80 14.81 1.87 -5.16
CA TYR A 80 15.12 2.35 -6.51
C TYR A 80 16.09 1.42 -7.27
N LEU A 81 17.01 0.77 -6.56
CA LEU A 81 17.88 -0.24 -7.14
C LEU A 81 17.06 -1.46 -7.64
N SER A 82 16.11 -1.93 -6.82
CA SER A 82 15.17 -2.99 -7.18
C SER A 82 14.30 -2.58 -8.38
N ALA A 83 13.80 -1.34 -8.42
CA ALA A 83 13.05 -0.81 -9.54
C ALA A 83 13.85 -0.67 -10.85
N ARG A 84 15.16 -0.52 -10.76
CA ARG A 84 16.08 -0.58 -11.92
C ARG A 84 16.28 -2.00 -12.46
N GLY A 85 15.92 -3.04 -11.68
CA GLY A 85 16.25 -4.42 -11.96
C GLY A 85 17.75 -4.69 -11.79
N GLU A 86 18.30 -4.27 -10.67
CA GLU A 86 19.74 -4.38 -10.33
C GLU A 86 19.96 -4.94 -8.90
N GLU A 87 18.93 -5.44 -8.23
CA GLU A 87 19.03 -5.96 -6.86
C GLU A 87 19.90 -7.22 -6.81
N ALA A 88 19.71 -8.14 -7.74
CA ALA A 88 20.47 -9.38 -7.82
C ALA A 88 21.97 -9.16 -8.02
N LYS A 89 22.34 -8.13 -8.75
CA LYS A 89 23.74 -7.73 -8.99
C LYS A 89 24.48 -7.41 -7.70
N TYR A 90 23.82 -6.74 -6.74
CA TYR A 90 24.47 -6.30 -5.50
C TYR A 90 24.27 -7.27 -4.33
N PHE A 91 23.12 -7.93 -4.27
CA PHE A 91 22.72 -8.75 -3.10
C PHE A 91 22.60 -10.24 -3.40
N GLY A 92 22.59 -10.66 -4.67
CA GLY A 92 22.38 -12.08 -5.05
C GLY A 92 20.94 -12.55 -4.82
N THR A 93 20.02 -11.63 -4.54
CA THR A 93 18.58 -11.88 -4.34
C THR A 93 17.77 -11.02 -5.30
N GLY A 94 16.49 -11.34 -5.51
CA GLY A 94 15.61 -10.54 -6.35
C GLY A 94 15.78 -10.77 -7.87
N GLU A 95 16.34 -11.91 -8.31
CA GLU A 95 16.55 -12.22 -9.74
C GLU A 95 15.26 -12.13 -10.55
N GLU A 96 14.17 -12.69 -10.04
CA GLU A 96 12.87 -12.65 -10.73
C GLU A 96 12.33 -11.23 -10.85
N ASN A 97 12.50 -10.41 -9.81
CA ASN A 97 12.20 -8.98 -9.89
C ASN A 97 13.00 -8.30 -10.98
N ASP A 98 14.34 -8.52 -11.00
CA ASP A 98 15.22 -7.85 -11.95
C ASP A 98 14.89 -8.25 -13.38
N LEU A 99 14.60 -9.53 -13.63
CA LEU A 99 14.13 -10.04 -14.91
C LEU A 99 12.82 -9.36 -15.34
N LEU A 100 11.85 -9.21 -14.45
CA LEU A 100 10.60 -8.51 -14.73
C LEU A 100 10.82 -7.02 -15.03
N MET A 101 11.65 -6.34 -14.25
CA MET A 101 11.97 -4.92 -14.49
C MET A 101 12.63 -4.73 -15.85
N LYS A 102 13.52 -5.64 -16.27
CA LYS A 102 14.15 -5.61 -17.61
C LYS A 102 13.15 -6.01 -18.71
N LEU A 103 12.27 -6.98 -18.49
CA LEU A 103 11.21 -7.35 -19.43
C LEU A 103 10.26 -6.17 -19.76
N TYR A 104 9.97 -5.35 -18.77
CA TYR A 104 9.11 -4.17 -18.91
C TYR A 104 9.89 -2.90 -19.29
N ASP A 105 11.18 -2.98 -19.53
CA ASP A 105 12.07 -1.83 -19.78
C ASP A 105 11.82 -0.71 -18.76
N ASN A 106 11.65 -1.11 -17.46
CA ASN A 106 11.07 -0.27 -16.41
C ASN A 106 11.73 1.08 -16.28
N GLN A 107 13.06 1.11 -16.29
CA GLN A 107 13.86 2.36 -16.18
C GLN A 107 13.71 3.26 -17.42
N GLN A 108 13.72 2.67 -18.63
CA GLN A 108 13.63 3.45 -19.88
C GLN A 108 12.23 4.02 -20.07
N GLU A 109 11.19 3.21 -19.80
CA GLU A 109 9.80 3.67 -19.88
C GLU A 109 9.54 4.76 -18.83
N SER A 110 10.09 4.64 -17.63
CA SER A 110 9.97 5.66 -16.59
C SER A 110 10.68 6.97 -16.98
N ALA A 111 11.81 6.90 -17.67
CA ALA A 111 12.46 8.09 -18.23
C ALA A 111 11.61 8.76 -19.33
N ARG A 112 10.97 7.96 -20.20
CA ARG A 112 10.01 8.47 -21.19
C ARG A 112 8.80 9.12 -20.51
N ASP A 113 8.23 8.47 -19.49
CA ASP A 113 7.10 8.97 -18.71
C ASP A 113 7.44 10.26 -17.97
N LEU A 114 8.65 10.36 -17.39
CA LEU A 114 9.14 11.60 -16.79
C LEU A 114 9.13 12.77 -17.80
N SER A 115 9.54 12.51 -19.05
CA SER A 115 9.53 13.53 -20.10
C SER A 115 8.11 13.99 -20.48
N ARG A 116 7.11 13.11 -20.33
CA ARG A 116 5.69 13.36 -20.62
C ARG A 116 4.92 14.04 -19.49
N LEU A 117 5.50 14.11 -18.30
CA LEU A 117 4.88 14.84 -17.17
C LEU A 117 4.75 16.33 -17.48
N PRO A 118 3.73 17.01 -16.96
CA PRO A 118 3.66 18.47 -16.98
C PRO A 118 4.96 19.07 -16.43
N SER A 119 5.47 20.13 -17.08
CA SER A 119 6.80 20.71 -16.78
C SER A 119 6.99 21.00 -15.29
N MET A 120 5.97 21.58 -14.64
CA MET A 120 6.03 21.86 -13.20
C MET A 120 6.21 20.59 -12.39
N PHE A 121 5.41 19.55 -12.64
CA PHE A 121 5.50 18.31 -11.85
C PHE A 121 6.79 17.54 -12.12
N ARG A 122 7.29 17.54 -13.35
CA ARG A 122 8.62 17.00 -13.68
C ARG A 122 9.75 17.67 -12.88
N LYS A 123 9.67 18.99 -12.69
CA LYS A 123 10.62 19.71 -11.83
C LYS A 123 10.55 19.24 -10.38
N LEU A 124 9.34 19.02 -9.84
CA LEU A 124 9.17 18.53 -8.48
C LEU A 124 9.77 17.14 -8.28
N VAL A 125 9.55 16.22 -9.21
CA VAL A 125 10.12 14.86 -9.15
C VAL A 125 11.64 14.90 -9.19
N ASN A 126 12.23 15.74 -10.06
CA ASN A 126 13.68 15.91 -10.14
C ASN A 126 14.25 16.61 -8.89
N ALA A 127 13.54 17.57 -8.32
CA ALA A 127 13.97 18.25 -7.11
C ALA A 127 13.94 17.31 -5.90
N TYR A 128 12.92 16.43 -5.78
CA TYR A 128 12.90 15.39 -4.79
C TYR A 128 14.13 14.47 -4.89
N ALA A 129 14.43 13.96 -6.09
CA ALA A 129 15.64 13.17 -6.33
C ALA A 129 16.91 13.96 -5.97
N GLY A 130 16.94 15.25 -6.26
CA GLY A 130 18.03 16.16 -5.88
C GLY A 130 18.22 16.27 -4.36
N GLY A 131 17.12 16.30 -3.59
CA GLY A 131 17.17 16.30 -2.13
C GLY A 131 17.75 15.00 -1.57
N VAL A 132 17.32 13.84 -2.09
CA VAL A 132 17.90 12.53 -1.74
C VAL A 132 19.40 12.51 -2.04
N ASN A 133 19.81 12.98 -3.22
CA ASN A 133 21.21 13.02 -3.62
C ASN A 133 22.04 13.96 -2.74
N ARG A 134 21.50 15.08 -2.30
CA ARG A 134 22.16 16.01 -1.38
C ARG A 134 22.56 15.30 -0.08
N TYR A 135 21.63 14.51 0.49
CA TYR A 135 21.94 13.70 1.66
C TYR A 135 23.01 12.64 1.37
N ILE A 136 22.91 11.92 0.24
CA ILE A 136 23.89 10.92 -0.18
C ILE A 136 25.29 11.55 -0.33
N GLU A 137 25.39 12.72 -0.93
CA GLU A 137 26.66 13.44 -1.11
C GLU A 137 27.30 13.83 0.23
N GLN A 138 26.49 14.36 1.16
CA GLN A 138 26.97 14.76 2.49
C GLN A 138 27.46 13.57 3.34
N HIS A 139 26.90 12.36 3.10
CA HIS A 139 27.21 11.16 3.88
C HIS A 139 27.95 10.08 3.08
N ARG A 140 28.50 10.42 1.91
CA ARG A 140 29.09 9.47 0.95
C ARG A 140 30.08 8.49 1.56
N THR A 141 30.90 8.93 2.51
CA THR A 141 31.93 8.11 3.17
C THR A 141 31.36 7.10 4.16
N GLN A 142 30.13 7.30 4.62
CA GLN A 142 29.43 6.44 5.57
C GLN A 142 28.49 5.45 4.87
N LEU A 143 28.14 5.73 3.62
CA LEU A 143 27.18 4.93 2.86
C LEU A 143 27.86 3.80 2.08
N PRO A 144 27.22 2.62 1.98
CA PRO A 144 27.73 1.52 1.18
C PRO A 144 27.94 1.88 -0.28
N ALA A 145 28.89 1.19 -0.95
CA ALA A 145 29.23 1.45 -2.35
C ALA A 145 28.08 1.22 -3.35
N TRP A 146 27.09 0.38 -2.99
CA TRP A 146 25.92 0.12 -3.83
C TRP A 146 24.91 1.28 -3.86
N VAL A 147 24.99 2.23 -2.92
CA VAL A 147 24.15 3.43 -2.92
C VAL A 147 24.58 4.33 -4.08
N GLN A 148 23.68 4.51 -5.03
CA GLN A 148 23.91 5.27 -6.27
C GLN A 148 23.15 6.59 -6.25
N THR A 149 23.54 7.49 -7.16
CA THR A 149 22.80 8.71 -7.46
C THR A 149 21.39 8.38 -7.99
N ILE A 150 20.40 9.11 -7.51
CA ILE A 150 18.99 8.95 -7.84
C ILE A 150 18.56 9.98 -8.88
N THR A 151 17.73 9.57 -9.82
CA THR A 151 17.13 10.43 -10.84
C THR A 151 15.61 10.49 -10.69
N GLY A 152 14.95 11.47 -11.29
CA GLY A 152 13.49 11.50 -11.33
C GLY A 152 12.88 10.29 -12.05
N ALA A 153 13.63 9.62 -12.94
CA ALA A 153 13.20 8.39 -13.58
C ALA A 153 13.13 7.22 -12.57
N ASP A 154 14.06 7.14 -11.61
CA ASP A 154 14.05 6.12 -10.56
C ASP A 154 12.83 6.25 -9.66
N VAL A 155 12.44 7.49 -9.33
CA VAL A 155 11.22 7.76 -8.55
C VAL A 155 9.95 7.26 -9.25
N LEU A 156 9.87 7.40 -10.57
CA LEU A 156 8.76 6.86 -11.35
C LEU A 156 8.89 5.35 -11.56
N ALA A 157 10.11 4.84 -11.67
CA ALA A 157 10.38 3.41 -11.86
C ALA A 157 9.91 2.58 -10.66
N ASP A 158 10.08 3.06 -9.43
CA ASP A 158 9.57 2.43 -8.23
C ASP A 158 8.04 2.27 -8.27
N ARG A 159 7.31 3.33 -8.62
CA ARG A 159 5.85 3.23 -8.76
C ARG A 159 5.43 2.26 -9.85
N ARG A 160 6.14 2.26 -10.98
CA ARG A 160 5.87 1.36 -12.12
C ARG A 160 6.19 -0.09 -11.74
N ALA A 161 7.28 -0.35 -10.99
CA ALA A 161 7.63 -1.67 -10.47
C ALA A 161 6.51 -2.29 -9.65
N GLY A 162 5.91 -1.55 -8.70
CA GLY A 162 4.74 -2.00 -7.95
C GLY A 162 3.56 -2.38 -8.86
N SER A 163 3.33 -1.65 -9.97
CA SER A 163 2.30 -2.01 -10.95
C SER A 163 2.64 -3.29 -11.72
N VAL A 164 3.91 -3.49 -12.09
CA VAL A 164 4.37 -4.70 -12.79
C VAL A 164 4.15 -5.92 -11.90
N HIS A 165 4.48 -5.85 -10.61
CA HIS A 165 4.24 -6.94 -9.65
C HIS A 165 2.74 -7.29 -9.51
N GLN A 166 1.87 -6.30 -9.45
CA GLN A 166 0.41 -6.53 -9.41
C GLN A 166 -0.11 -7.24 -10.66
N VAL A 167 0.47 -6.95 -11.82
CA VAL A 167 0.08 -7.54 -13.12
C VAL A 167 0.61 -8.96 -13.27
N PHE A 168 1.83 -9.23 -12.79
CA PHE A 168 2.43 -10.56 -12.74
C PHE A 168 2.16 -11.24 -11.39
N SER A 169 0.90 -11.27 -10.96
CA SER A 169 0.56 -11.88 -9.68
C SER A 169 0.70 -13.41 -9.76
N ARG A 170 1.33 -13.97 -8.72
CA ARG A 170 1.42 -15.43 -8.56
C ARG A 170 0.05 -16.08 -8.42
N GLU A 171 -0.91 -15.37 -7.86
CA GLU A 171 -2.28 -15.84 -7.72
C GLU A 171 -2.89 -16.12 -9.10
N THR A 172 -2.77 -15.18 -10.05
CA THR A 172 -3.24 -15.36 -11.44
C THR A 172 -2.58 -16.56 -12.11
N ILE A 173 -1.26 -16.73 -11.92
CA ILE A 173 -0.52 -17.87 -12.50
C ILE A 173 -0.99 -19.17 -11.85
N ARG A 174 -1.15 -19.26 -10.53
CA ARG A 174 -1.69 -20.45 -9.82
C ARG A 174 -3.11 -20.80 -10.25
N GLU A 175 -3.97 -19.81 -10.49
CA GLU A 175 -5.32 -20.05 -11.03
C GLU A 175 -5.28 -20.63 -12.45
N LEU A 176 -4.37 -20.16 -13.30
CA LEU A 176 -4.13 -20.72 -14.62
C LEU A 176 -3.58 -22.15 -14.54
N GLU A 177 -2.62 -22.41 -13.66
CA GLU A 177 -2.07 -23.75 -13.39
C GLU A 177 -3.15 -24.73 -12.90
N LYS A 178 -3.99 -24.27 -11.98
CA LYS A 178 -5.11 -25.07 -11.47
C LYS A 178 -6.12 -25.43 -12.58
N LYS A 179 -6.37 -24.48 -13.50
CA LYS A 179 -7.34 -24.65 -14.58
C LYS A 179 -6.80 -25.40 -15.79
N TYR A 180 -5.51 -25.23 -16.12
CA TYR A 180 -4.91 -25.74 -17.36
C TYR A 180 -3.76 -26.73 -17.14
N GLY A 181 -3.40 -27.03 -15.89
CA GLY A 181 -2.27 -27.88 -15.51
C GLY A 181 -0.95 -27.13 -15.44
N VAL A 182 0.02 -27.70 -14.72
CA VAL A 182 1.37 -27.13 -14.67
C VAL A 182 2.04 -27.34 -16.03
N PRO A 183 2.61 -26.27 -16.65
CA PRO A 183 3.31 -26.43 -17.93
C PRO A 183 4.46 -27.44 -17.83
N PRO A 184 4.72 -28.24 -18.88
CA PRO A 184 5.87 -29.13 -18.90
C PRO A 184 7.16 -28.31 -18.79
N LYS A 185 8.12 -28.83 -18.01
CA LYS A 185 9.44 -28.18 -17.80
C LYS A 185 10.24 -28.13 -19.11
N PRO A 186 11.13 -27.15 -19.28
CA PRO A 186 12.03 -27.13 -20.44
C PRO A 186 12.76 -28.46 -20.64
N GLY A 187 12.64 -29.00 -21.85
CA GLY A 187 13.22 -30.32 -22.19
C GLY A 187 12.29 -31.52 -22.04
N GLU A 188 11.09 -31.37 -21.46
CA GLU A 188 10.08 -32.43 -21.42
C GLU A 188 9.28 -32.53 -22.74
N PRO A 189 8.72 -33.70 -23.11
CA PRO A 189 7.87 -33.83 -24.28
C PRO A 189 6.66 -32.95 -24.20
N GLY A 190 6.44 -32.11 -25.22
CA GLY A 190 5.34 -31.13 -25.25
C GLY A 190 5.70 -29.76 -24.68
N ALA A 191 6.90 -29.58 -24.14
CA ALA A 191 7.39 -28.29 -23.76
C ALA A 191 7.53 -27.40 -24.99
N PRO A 192 7.00 -26.16 -24.98
CA PRO A 192 7.31 -25.17 -26.01
C PRO A 192 8.83 -25.00 -26.10
N ARG A 193 9.37 -24.80 -27.32
CA ARG A 193 10.78 -24.48 -27.49
C ARG A 193 11.11 -23.26 -26.62
N ASP A 194 11.94 -23.47 -25.56
CA ASP A 194 12.26 -22.47 -24.53
C ASP A 194 11.05 -21.89 -23.75
N THR A 195 10.71 -22.55 -22.65
CA THR A 195 9.75 -22.02 -21.68
C THR A 195 10.41 -21.64 -20.36
N SER A 196 10.88 -20.42 -20.30
CA SER A 196 11.12 -19.77 -19.01
C SER A 196 9.83 -19.16 -18.41
N ALA A 197 8.73 -19.15 -19.14
CA ALA A 197 7.43 -18.65 -18.68
C ALA A 197 6.53 -19.70 -18.00
N GLY A 198 7.04 -20.88 -17.68
CA GLY A 198 6.27 -21.97 -17.06
C GLY A 198 7.03 -22.76 -16.02
N SER A 199 8.29 -22.47 -15.78
CA SER A 199 9.04 -23.11 -14.70
C SER A 199 9.17 -22.14 -13.54
N SER A 200 8.35 -22.39 -12.51
CA SER A 200 8.55 -21.90 -11.15
C SER A 200 9.19 -20.50 -11.09
N PHE A 201 8.36 -19.46 -11.00
CA PHE A 201 8.76 -18.29 -10.27
C PHE A 201 9.08 -18.77 -8.84
N ASP A 202 10.28 -19.31 -8.67
CA ASP A 202 10.86 -19.62 -7.38
C ASP A 202 11.36 -18.28 -6.81
N ALA A 203 10.39 -17.45 -6.43
CA ALA A 203 10.69 -16.35 -5.54
C ALA A 203 10.94 -17.00 -4.20
N GLY A 204 12.18 -16.96 -3.76
CA GLY A 204 12.57 -17.40 -2.45
C GLY A 204 11.55 -16.98 -1.42
N GLN A 205 11.06 -17.97 -0.74
CA GLN A 205 10.28 -17.97 0.49
C GLN A 205 9.80 -16.60 0.99
N ASP A 206 8.75 -16.09 0.37
CA ASP A 206 7.77 -15.25 1.04
C ASP A 206 6.45 -16.02 1.02
N GLU A 207 6.46 -17.17 1.71
CA GLU A 207 5.27 -18.03 1.92
C GLU A 207 4.24 -17.39 2.85
N SER A 208 4.34 -16.08 3.13
CA SER A 208 3.45 -15.40 4.06
C SER A 208 2.24 -14.73 3.43
N ALA A 209 2.10 -14.73 2.11
CA ALA A 209 0.88 -14.27 1.44
C ALA A 209 -0.14 -15.41 1.29
N SER A 210 -0.56 -16.00 2.42
CA SER A 210 -1.69 -16.92 2.47
C SER A 210 -3.01 -16.16 2.27
N ASP A 211 -4.11 -16.87 2.05
CA ASP A 211 -5.48 -16.32 1.92
C ASP A 211 -5.92 -15.37 3.07
N LEU A 212 -5.15 -15.31 4.17
CA LEU A 212 -5.32 -14.38 5.28
C LEU A 212 -5.04 -12.92 4.89
N ASP A 213 -4.24 -12.64 3.86
CA ASP A 213 -3.87 -11.29 3.45
C ASP A 213 -5.01 -10.53 2.73
N LYS A 214 -6.04 -11.22 2.28
CA LYS A 214 -7.17 -10.59 1.55
C LYS A 214 -8.00 -9.64 2.40
N ASP A 215 -8.01 -9.82 3.74
CA ASP A 215 -8.81 -9.02 4.67
C ASP A 215 -8.01 -7.95 5.43
N GLU A 216 -6.71 -7.88 5.22
CA GLU A 216 -5.81 -7.00 5.97
C GLU A 216 -5.27 -5.88 5.09
N GLY A 217 -5.85 -4.70 5.14
CA GLY A 217 -5.39 -3.61 4.30
C GLY A 217 -5.41 -2.25 5.00
N SER A 218 -6.57 -1.79 5.45
CA SER A 218 -6.70 -0.46 6.06
C SER A 218 -8.05 -0.29 6.73
N ASN A 219 -8.13 0.65 7.67
CA ASN A 219 -9.40 1.14 8.20
C ASN A 219 -9.55 2.61 7.88
N ALA A 220 -10.75 3.05 7.51
CA ALA A 220 -11.09 4.46 7.36
C ALA A 220 -12.56 4.69 7.71
N PHE A 221 -12.84 5.82 8.35
CA PHE A 221 -14.19 6.33 8.41
C PHE A 221 -14.23 7.86 8.49
N ALA A 222 -15.36 8.42 8.07
CA ALA A 222 -15.69 9.82 8.24
C ALA A 222 -17.06 9.95 8.93
N LEU A 223 -17.13 10.79 9.96
CA LEU A 223 -18.34 11.12 10.67
C LEU A 223 -18.72 12.56 10.34
N SER A 224 -19.95 12.80 9.92
CA SER A 224 -20.47 14.17 9.71
C SER A 224 -20.75 14.87 11.04
N GLY A 225 -20.96 16.18 11.01
CA GLY A 225 -21.30 16.94 12.21
C GLY A 225 -22.54 16.44 12.95
N SER A 226 -23.49 15.76 12.28
CA SER A 226 -24.64 15.15 12.94
C SER A 226 -24.30 13.98 13.84
N LYS A 227 -23.18 13.30 13.57
CA LYS A 227 -22.66 12.15 14.33
C LYS A 227 -21.54 12.52 15.31
N THR A 228 -21.21 13.81 15.46
CA THR A 228 -20.13 14.26 16.35
C THR A 228 -20.66 15.19 17.45
N VAL A 229 -19.97 15.18 18.60
CA VAL A 229 -20.27 16.06 19.73
C VAL A 229 -19.97 17.53 19.40
N SER A 230 -18.90 17.77 18.65
CA SER A 230 -18.50 19.13 18.23
C SER A 230 -19.37 19.72 17.12
N GLY A 231 -20.25 18.92 16.49
CA GLY A 231 -20.99 19.33 15.30
C GLY A 231 -20.14 19.52 14.05
N LYS A 232 -18.87 19.08 14.07
CA LYS A 232 -17.92 19.15 12.95
C LYS A 232 -17.44 17.76 12.54
N PRO A 233 -17.14 17.55 11.26
CA PRO A 233 -16.67 16.23 10.81
C PRO A 233 -15.42 15.74 11.53
N ILE A 234 -15.35 14.42 11.68
CA ILE A 234 -14.16 13.69 12.14
C ILE A 234 -13.76 12.69 11.05
N LEU A 235 -12.48 12.64 10.74
CA LEU A 235 -11.88 11.69 9.80
C LEU A 235 -10.89 10.78 10.55
N LEU A 236 -11.00 9.48 10.38
CA LEU A 236 -10.01 8.49 10.83
C LEU A 236 -9.41 7.78 9.63
N GLY A 237 -8.10 7.58 9.66
CA GLY A 237 -7.36 6.75 8.71
C GLY A 237 -6.35 5.87 9.42
N ASN A 238 -6.24 4.61 8.94
CA ASN A 238 -5.34 3.64 9.54
C ASN A 238 -4.97 2.55 8.52
N PRO A 239 -3.89 2.71 7.77
CA PRO A 239 -3.35 1.66 6.92
C PRO A 239 -2.66 0.56 7.74
N HIS A 240 -2.77 -0.68 7.24
CA HIS A 240 -2.07 -1.84 7.76
C HIS A 240 -1.03 -2.29 6.75
N LEU A 241 0.21 -2.40 7.16
CA LEU A 241 1.33 -2.86 6.34
C LEU A 241 2.31 -3.68 7.16
N ASN A 242 3.23 -4.35 6.47
CA ASN A 242 4.44 -4.87 7.12
C ASN A 242 5.20 -3.73 7.79
N TRP A 243 5.70 -3.95 9.00
CA TRP A 243 6.39 -2.91 9.78
C TRP A 243 7.76 -2.51 9.21
N ASN A 244 8.23 -3.20 8.19
CA ASN A 244 9.38 -2.80 7.40
C ASN A 244 9.03 -1.94 6.16
N SER A 245 7.74 -1.68 5.88
CA SER A 245 7.27 -0.87 4.75
C SER A 245 7.30 0.64 4.98
N LEU A 246 7.79 1.09 6.09
CA LEU A 246 8.20 2.44 6.45
C LEU A 246 7.23 3.56 6.04
N TYR A 247 6.09 3.65 6.75
CA TYR A 247 5.32 4.88 6.77
C TYR A 247 6.15 6.02 7.36
N TRP A 248 5.95 7.21 6.83
CA TRP A 248 6.66 8.42 7.16
C TRP A 248 5.70 9.61 7.14
N GLU A 249 5.82 10.54 8.06
CA GLU A 249 4.97 11.71 8.18
C GLU A 249 5.73 12.99 7.88
N ALA A 250 5.03 13.99 7.38
CA ALA A 250 5.57 15.34 7.24
C ALA A 250 4.47 16.40 7.13
N GLN A 251 4.85 17.63 7.41
CA GLN A 251 4.14 18.82 6.93
C GLN A 251 4.95 19.49 5.82
N VAL A 252 4.26 19.88 4.74
CA VAL A 252 4.84 20.64 3.65
C VAL A 252 4.13 21.97 3.54
N THR A 253 4.88 23.09 3.69
CA THR A 253 4.36 24.44 3.64
C THR A 253 5.07 25.29 2.59
N VAL A 254 4.32 25.76 1.61
CA VAL A 254 4.75 26.81 0.65
C VAL A 254 3.71 27.95 0.73
N PRO A 255 4.06 29.12 1.26
CA PRO A 255 3.11 30.18 1.54
C PRO A 255 2.18 30.49 0.36
N GLY A 256 0.88 30.49 0.62
CA GLY A 256 -0.17 30.75 -0.38
C GLY A 256 -0.43 29.64 -1.39
N LYS A 257 0.35 28.53 -1.39
CA LYS A 257 0.23 27.45 -2.37
C LYS A 257 -0.12 26.09 -1.78
N ILE A 258 0.56 25.69 -0.72
CA ILE A 258 0.37 24.40 -0.04
C ILE A 258 0.64 24.58 1.46
N ASP A 259 -0.16 23.95 2.28
CA ASP A 259 0.06 23.74 3.71
C ASP A 259 -0.66 22.45 4.07
N PHE A 260 0.05 21.34 4.00
CA PHE A 260 -0.53 20.00 4.10
C PHE A 260 0.31 19.12 5.02
N PHE A 261 -0.33 18.55 6.03
CA PHE A 261 0.24 17.53 6.89
C PHE A 261 -0.31 16.16 6.48
N GLY A 262 0.54 15.15 6.43
CA GLY A 262 0.10 13.81 6.12
C GLY A 262 1.22 12.80 6.08
N SER A 263 0.88 11.61 5.59
CA SER A 263 1.83 10.51 5.49
C SER A 263 2.04 10.02 4.06
N THR A 264 3.15 9.33 3.90
CA THR A 264 3.51 8.59 2.70
C THR A 264 4.40 7.40 3.08
N LEU A 265 4.82 6.62 2.09
CA LEU A 265 5.89 5.64 2.27
C LEU A 265 7.23 6.28 1.87
N ALA A 266 8.32 5.84 2.50
CA ALA A 266 9.67 6.24 2.12
C ALA A 266 9.93 5.97 0.63
N GLY A 267 10.56 6.92 -0.06
CA GLY A 267 10.79 6.86 -1.51
C GLY A 267 9.68 7.51 -2.36
N ILE A 268 8.55 7.92 -1.78
CA ILE A 268 7.46 8.55 -2.52
C ILE A 268 7.55 10.08 -2.41
N PRO A 269 7.53 10.82 -3.54
CA PRO A 269 7.81 12.25 -3.59
C PRO A 269 6.64 13.16 -3.19
N VAL A 270 5.57 12.60 -2.62
CA VAL A 270 4.34 13.33 -2.25
C VAL A 270 3.68 12.68 -1.03
N LEU A 271 2.93 13.46 -0.26
CA LEU A 271 2.07 12.93 0.79
C LEU A 271 0.80 12.35 0.17
N ARG A 272 0.40 11.14 0.58
CA ARG A 272 -0.69 10.38 -0.04
C ARG A 272 -2.01 10.44 0.72
N ALA A 273 -1.96 10.72 1.99
CA ALA A 273 -3.12 10.90 2.86
C ALA A 273 -2.81 11.98 3.90
N GLY A 274 -3.82 12.64 4.44
CA GLY A 274 -3.63 13.69 5.43
C GLY A 274 -4.66 14.79 5.32
N PHE A 275 -4.29 16.00 5.77
CA PHE A 275 -5.21 17.13 5.84
C PHE A 275 -4.51 18.47 5.66
N ASN A 276 -5.30 19.48 5.33
CA ASN A 276 -4.99 20.89 5.47
C ASN A 276 -6.09 21.56 6.30
N GLN A 277 -6.05 22.88 6.52
CA GLN A 277 -7.04 23.57 7.33
C GLN A 277 -8.48 23.56 6.74
N HIS A 278 -8.68 23.05 5.54
CA HIS A 278 -9.97 23.04 4.85
C HIS A 278 -10.59 21.64 4.78
N LEU A 279 -9.77 20.64 4.49
CA LEU A 279 -10.21 19.27 4.19
C LEU A 279 -9.10 18.26 4.47
N GLY A 280 -9.50 17.00 4.50
CA GLY A 280 -8.58 15.88 4.55
C GLY A 280 -9.15 14.65 3.85
N TRP A 281 -8.27 13.73 3.52
CA TRP A 281 -8.63 12.42 3.01
C TRP A 281 -7.66 11.36 3.50
N VAL A 282 -8.19 10.15 3.56
CA VAL A 282 -7.41 8.93 3.77
C VAL A 282 -7.82 7.92 2.71
N THR A 283 -6.96 6.93 2.48
CA THR A 283 -7.21 5.91 1.46
C THR A 283 -7.19 4.52 2.07
N THR A 284 -8.04 3.64 1.53
CA THR A 284 -7.96 2.19 1.75
C THR A 284 -7.79 1.49 0.41
N ASN A 285 -7.24 0.28 0.41
CA ASN A 285 -7.14 -0.52 -0.79
C ASN A 285 -8.54 -0.96 -1.24
N ASN A 286 -8.81 -0.88 -2.54
CA ASN A 286 -9.91 -1.53 -3.21
C ASN A 286 -9.38 -2.64 -4.14
N SER A 287 -10.28 -3.45 -4.69
CA SER A 287 -9.92 -4.57 -5.56
C SER A 287 -10.61 -4.42 -6.93
N PRO A 288 -10.29 -3.35 -7.68
CA PRO A 288 -10.88 -3.16 -8.98
C PRO A 288 -10.37 -4.18 -9.98
N ASP A 289 -11.25 -4.68 -10.85
CA ASP A 289 -10.87 -5.50 -11.97
C ASP A 289 -10.23 -4.62 -13.08
N SER A 290 -8.94 -4.29 -12.90
CA SER A 290 -8.16 -3.41 -13.77
C SER A 290 -7.17 -4.14 -14.68
N THR A 291 -7.19 -5.49 -14.65
CA THR A 291 -6.25 -6.34 -15.39
C THR A 291 -6.98 -7.50 -16.06
N ASP A 292 -6.84 -7.62 -17.35
CA ASP A 292 -7.43 -8.70 -18.14
C ASP A 292 -6.37 -9.72 -18.54
N VAL A 293 -6.73 -11.00 -18.48
CA VAL A 293 -5.93 -12.12 -18.98
C VAL A 293 -6.57 -12.67 -20.24
N PHE A 294 -5.99 -12.36 -21.39
CA PHE A 294 -6.46 -12.79 -22.69
C PHE A 294 -5.95 -14.19 -23.06
N ALA A 295 -6.86 -15.15 -23.25
CA ALA A 295 -6.53 -16.47 -23.73
C ALA A 295 -6.40 -16.45 -25.27
N LEU A 296 -5.17 -16.40 -25.75
CA LEU A 296 -4.83 -16.42 -27.17
C LEU A 296 -4.84 -17.87 -27.66
N LYS A 297 -5.63 -18.21 -28.67
CA LYS A 297 -5.57 -19.50 -29.34
C LYS A 297 -4.35 -19.54 -30.24
N LEU A 298 -3.44 -20.48 -30.01
CA LEU A 298 -2.27 -20.67 -30.87
C LEU A 298 -2.69 -21.20 -32.24
N ASP A 299 -1.95 -20.80 -33.27
CA ASP A 299 -2.17 -21.27 -34.63
C ASP A 299 -1.68 -22.73 -34.74
N PRO A 300 -2.55 -23.70 -35.09
CA PRO A 300 -2.16 -25.09 -35.22
C PRO A 300 -1.06 -25.35 -36.27
N GLN A 301 -0.93 -24.45 -37.24
CA GLN A 301 0.08 -24.55 -38.32
C GLN A 301 1.41 -23.90 -37.92
N ASN A 302 1.40 -23.00 -36.91
CA ASN A 302 2.58 -22.30 -36.42
C ASN A 302 2.45 -22.01 -34.92
N PRO A 303 3.00 -22.82 -34.02
CA PRO A 303 2.87 -22.68 -32.56
C PRO A 303 3.41 -21.36 -31.98
N ASP A 304 4.24 -20.65 -32.74
CA ASP A 304 4.76 -19.32 -32.34
C ASP A 304 3.88 -18.16 -32.85
N HIS A 305 2.72 -18.50 -33.41
CA HIS A 305 1.68 -17.56 -33.80
C HIS A 305 0.38 -17.82 -33.03
N TYR A 306 -0.47 -16.81 -32.99
CA TYR A 306 -1.82 -16.89 -32.41
C TYR A 306 -2.85 -16.30 -33.40
N LEU A 307 -4.09 -16.74 -33.25
CA LEU A 307 -5.20 -16.28 -34.08
C LEU A 307 -5.85 -15.03 -33.48
N PHE A 308 -6.01 -13.96 -34.27
CA PHE A 308 -6.72 -12.75 -33.88
C PHE A 308 -7.50 -12.17 -35.04
N ALA A 309 -8.80 -11.98 -34.87
CA ALA A 309 -9.71 -11.47 -35.91
C ALA A 309 -9.57 -12.24 -37.25
N GLY A 310 -9.45 -13.56 -37.18
CA GLY A 310 -9.30 -14.44 -38.35
C GLY A 310 -7.92 -14.42 -39.01
N LYS A 311 -6.93 -13.77 -38.41
CA LYS A 311 -5.55 -13.69 -38.92
C LYS A 311 -4.56 -14.33 -37.98
N SER A 312 -3.57 -15.03 -38.50
CA SER A 312 -2.41 -15.51 -37.80
C SER A 312 -1.43 -14.36 -37.52
N ARG A 313 -0.99 -14.21 -36.26
CA ARG A 313 -0.08 -13.16 -35.83
C ARG A 313 1.07 -13.77 -35.03
N PRO A 314 2.32 -13.32 -35.19
CA PRO A 314 3.44 -13.82 -34.44
C PRO A 314 3.37 -13.42 -32.96
N LEU A 315 3.75 -14.35 -32.09
CA LEU A 315 4.27 -14.02 -30.75
C LEU A 315 5.71 -13.54 -30.92
N VAL A 316 6.05 -12.47 -30.24
CA VAL A 316 7.43 -11.95 -30.24
C VAL A 316 8.13 -12.47 -28.99
N TRP A 317 9.27 -13.13 -29.16
CA TRP A 317 10.08 -13.54 -28.02
C TRP A 317 11.19 -12.52 -27.74
N LYS A 318 11.57 -12.41 -26.46
CA LYS A 318 12.60 -11.49 -26.00
C LYS A 318 13.47 -12.22 -24.97
N GLU A 319 14.76 -12.26 -25.19
CA GLU A 319 15.73 -12.76 -24.24
C GLU A 319 16.11 -11.64 -23.27
N ILE A 320 15.97 -11.91 -21.98
CA ILE A 320 16.30 -10.99 -20.90
C ILE A 320 17.46 -11.56 -20.11
N THR A 321 18.50 -10.78 -19.97
CA THR A 321 19.72 -11.15 -19.24
C THR A 321 20.00 -10.14 -18.14
N ILE A 322 20.29 -10.64 -16.94
CA ILE A 322 20.68 -9.86 -15.76
C ILE A 322 22.01 -10.34 -15.19
N GLU A 323 22.70 -9.45 -14.49
CA GLU A 323 23.82 -9.81 -13.61
C GLU A 323 23.28 -10.17 -12.24
N SER A 324 23.85 -11.20 -11.60
CA SER A 324 23.51 -11.65 -10.25
C SER A 324 24.77 -12.06 -9.49
N LYS A 325 24.68 -12.19 -8.18
CA LYS A 325 25.71 -12.82 -7.34
C LYS A 325 25.26 -14.20 -6.91
N SER A 326 26.15 -15.16 -7.02
CA SER A 326 25.98 -16.50 -6.42
C SER A 326 26.19 -16.44 -4.90
N GLN A 327 25.82 -17.53 -4.21
CA GLN A 327 26.00 -17.63 -2.74
C GLN A 327 27.44 -17.44 -2.26
N ASP A 328 28.43 -17.78 -3.10
CA ASP A 328 29.85 -17.56 -2.84
C ASP A 328 30.32 -16.13 -3.20
N GLY A 329 29.41 -15.23 -3.57
CA GLY A 329 29.68 -13.82 -3.88
C GLY A 329 30.21 -13.55 -5.28
N LYS A 330 30.37 -14.58 -6.14
CA LYS A 330 30.87 -14.41 -7.52
C LYS A 330 29.77 -13.87 -8.43
N ALA A 331 30.17 -13.03 -9.39
CA ALA A 331 29.27 -12.55 -10.43
C ALA A 331 28.86 -13.71 -11.35
N ARG A 332 27.57 -13.78 -11.66
CA ARG A 332 26.99 -14.70 -12.65
C ARG A 332 25.96 -14.01 -13.51
N THR A 333 25.65 -14.62 -14.63
CA THR A 333 24.60 -14.13 -15.54
C THR A 333 23.41 -15.06 -15.49
N VAL A 334 22.20 -14.48 -15.42
CA VAL A 334 20.94 -15.20 -15.49
C VAL A 334 20.19 -14.74 -16.71
N THR A 335 19.77 -15.69 -17.57
CA THR A 335 19.04 -15.41 -18.81
C THR A 335 17.71 -16.15 -18.80
N ARG A 336 16.65 -15.46 -19.27
CA ARG A 336 15.30 -15.99 -19.46
C ARG A 336 14.70 -15.50 -20.77
N VAL A 337 13.87 -16.33 -21.39
CA VAL A 337 13.09 -15.97 -22.59
C VAL A 337 11.66 -15.68 -22.18
N TYR A 338 11.12 -14.58 -22.67
CA TYR A 338 9.74 -14.17 -22.48
C TYR A 338 9.06 -13.97 -23.82
N TRP A 339 7.74 -14.06 -23.83
CA TRP A 339 6.93 -13.89 -25.02
C TRP A 339 5.99 -12.70 -24.87
N GLU A 340 5.67 -12.07 -25.99
CA GLU A 340 4.78 -10.90 -26.05
C GLU A 340 3.83 -11.01 -27.24
N SER A 341 2.59 -10.55 -27.05
CA SER A 341 1.60 -10.35 -28.08
C SER A 341 1.25 -8.86 -28.18
N HIS A 342 0.45 -8.49 -29.18
CA HIS A 342 -0.09 -7.11 -29.26
C HIS A 342 -1.06 -6.78 -28.11
N LEU A 343 -1.55 -7.77 -27.35
CA LEU A 343 -2.40 -7.60 -26.18
C LEU A 343 -1.63 -7.47 -24.87
N GLY A 344 -0.35 -7.88 -24.87
CA GLY A 344 0.51 -7.77 -23.66
C GLY A 344 1.52 -8.90 -23.56
N LYS A 345 2.22 -8.90 -22.41
CA LYS A 345 3.22 -9.95 -22.07
C LYS A 345 2.51 -11.27 -21.81
N ILE A 346 3.13 -12.36 -22.24
CA ILE A 346 2.61 -13.72 -21.99
C ILE A 346 3.08 -14.15 -20.59
N ILE A 347 2.12 -14.48 -19.74
CA ILE A 347 2.39 -14.91 -18.35
C ILE A 347 2.26 -16.42 -18.17
N TYR A 348 1.64 -17.12 -19.14
CA TYR A 348 1.42 -18.56 -19.07
C TYR A 348 1.17 -19.12 -20.47
N ARG A 349 1.63 -20.36 -20.75
CA ARG A 349 1.41 -21.05 -22.03
C ARG A 349 1.03 -22.51 -21.82
N THR A 350 0.18 -23.01 -22.73
CA THR A 350 -0.11 -24.44 -22.93
C THR A 350 0.23 -24.79 -24.38
N PRO A 351 0.16 -26.06 -24.81
CA PRO A 351 0.41 -26.44 -26.20
C PRO A 351 -0.48 -25.76 -27.24
N ASN A 352 -1.67 -25.27 -26.85
CA ASN A 352 -2.66 -24.71 -27.75
C ASN A 352 -3.13 -23.28 -27.37
N LYS A 353 -2.66 -22.73 -26.26
CA LYS A 353 -3.03 -21.39 -25.78
C LYS A 353 -1.82 -20.65 -25.22
N ALA A 354 -1.84 -19.31 -25.35
CA ALA A 354 -0.97 -18.41 -24.63
C ALA A 354 -1.82 -17.36 -23.90
N PHE A 355 -1.44 -17.00 -22.69
CA PHE A 355 -2.20 -16.06 -21.85
C PHE A 355 -1.47 -14.73 -21.73
N ALA A 356 -2.05 -13.70 -22.38
CA ALA A 356 -1.50 -12.36 -22.41
C ALA A 356 -2.17 -11.47 -21.36
N VAL A 357 -1.40 -10.70 -20.61
CA VAL A 357 -1.91 -9.81 -19.59
C VAL A 357 -1.90 -8.35 -20.05
N LYS A 358 -3.04 -7.67 -19.86
CA LYS A 358 -3.21 -6.23 -20.15
C LYS A 358 -3.80 -5.52 -18.95
N SER A 359 -3.16 -4.46 -18.47
CA SER A 359 -3.57 -3.73 -17.27
C SER A 359 -3.54 -2.22 -17.47
N THR A 360 -4.45 -1.52 -16.79
CA THR A 360 -4.44 -0.05 -16.71
C THR A 360 -3.36 0.47 -15.79
N LEU A 361 -2.90 -0.35 -14.84
CA LEU A 361 -1.99 0.05 -13.76
C LEU A 361 -0.60 0.45 -14.26
N ILE A 362 -0.09 -0.24 -15.30
CA ILE A 362 1.27 -0.03 -15.82
C ILE A 362 1.46 1.37 -16.39
N ASN A 363 0.41 1.99 -16.91
CA ASN A 363 0.46 3.30 -17.56
C ASN A 363 0.11 4.46 -16.61
N ALA A 364 0.01 4.23 -15.31
CA ALA A 364 -0.41 5.22 -14.32
C ALA A 364 0.75 6.14 -13.84
N PHE A 365 1.62 6.60 -14.76
CA PHE A 365 2.81 7.40 -14.45
C PHE A 365 2.52 8.77 -13.80
N ARG A 366 1.27 9.26 -13.89
CA ARG A 366 0.84 10.52 -13.27
C ARG A 366 0.27 10.35 -11.85
N TYR A 367 0.42 9.18 -11.25
CA TYR A 367 -0.10 8.84 -9.94
C TYR A 367 0.29 9.85 -8.85
N TYR A 368 1.57 10.17 -8.74
CA TYR A 368 2.05 11.14 -7.75
C TYR A 368 1.55 12.56 -8.01
N GLU A 369 1.37 12.95 -9.27
CA GLU A 369 0.74 14.23 -9.63
C GLU A 369 -0.69 14.33 -9.10
N GLY A 370 -1.43 13.21 -9.09
CA GLY A 370 -2.77 13.15 -8.53
C GLY A 370 -2.79 13.59 -7.07
N PHE A 371 -2.01 12.97 -6.22
CA PHE A 371 -1.93 13.31 -4.78
C PHE A 371 -1.38 14.72 -4.53
N TYR A 372 -0.35 15.12 -5.28
CA TYR A 372 0.16 16.48 -5.19
C TYR A 372 -0.90 17.54 -5.50
N ARG A 373 -1.75 17.31 -6.49
CA ARG A 373 -2.86 18.22 -6.81
C ARG A 373 -3.93 18.21 -5.73
N LEU A 374 -4.23 17.04 -5.15
CA LEU A 374 -5.20 16.91 -4.06
C LEU A 374 -4.76 17.69 -2.83
N SER A 375 -3.48 17.65 -2.43
CA SER A 375 -2.97 18.35 -1.25
C SER A 375 -3.14 19.88 -1.30
N LYS A 376 -3.41 20.43 -2.48
CA LYS A 376 -3.62 21.87 -2.72
C LYS A 376 -5.10 22.27 -2.75
N THR A 377 -6.01 21.31 -2.69
CA THR A 377 -7.46 21.60 -2.76
C THR A 377 -7.99 22.17 -1.44
N LYS A 378 -9.00 23.04 -1.56
CA LYS A 378 -9.57 23.80 -0.43
C LYS A 378 -11.03 23.48 -0.15
N ASN A 379 -11.69 22.76 -1.03
CA ASN A 379 -13.10 22.38 -0.91
C ASN A 379 -13.41 21.13 -1.73
N LEU A 380 -14.63 20.59 -1.53
CA LEU A 380 -15.09 19.37 -2.20
C LEU A 380 -15.10 19.51 -3.73
N ASN A 381 -15.48 20.66 -4.29
CA ASN A 381 -15.53 20.84 -5.74
C ASN A 381 -14.14 20.79 -6.38
N GLU A 382 -13.15 21.40 -5.75
CA GLU A 382 -11.75 21.33 -6.18
C GLU A 382 -11.23 19.90 -6.08
N PHE A 383 -11.50 19.20 -4.97
CA PHE A 383 -11.13 17.81 -4.77
C PHE A 383 -11.70 16.94 -5.90
N LEU A 384 -13.01 17.00 -6.16
CA LEU A 384 -13.65 16.25 -7.24
C LEU A 384 -13.13 16.64 -8.63
N SER A 385 -12.78 17.91 -8.85
CA SER A 385 -12.17 18.35 -10.11
C SER A 385 -10.81 17.69 -10.36
N VAL A 386 -10.02 17.47 -9.31
CA VAL A 386 -8.76 16.71 -9.42
C VAL A 386 -9.04 15.23 -9.66
N MET A 387 -9.98 14.62 -8.92
CA MET A 387 -10.34 13.21 -9.09
C MET A 387 -10.82 12.91 -10.52
N ARG A 388 -11.63 13.80 -11.12
CA ARG A 388 -12.09 13.66 -12.52
C ARG A 388 -10.97 13.63 -13.55
N LYS A 389 -9.75 14.03 -13.21
CA LYS A 389 -8.58 13.84 -14.10
C LYS A 389 -8.12 12.38 -14.18
N ASN A 390 -8.65 11.52 -13.31
CA ASN A 390 -8.39 10.09 -13.25
C ASN A 390 -6.89 9.75 -13.21
N LEU A 391 -6.12 10.44 -12.35
CA LEU A 391 -4.67 10.29 -12.26
C LEU A 391 -4.25 9.17 -11.29
N VAL A 392 -5.08 8.87 -10.30
CA VAL A 392 -4.85 7.80 -9.32
C VAL A 392 -5.55 6.53 -9.81
N PRO A 393 -4.82 5.43 -10.08
CA PRO A 393 -5.39 4.27 -10.76
C PRO A 393 -6.27 3.39 -9.87
N THR A 394 -6.09 3.43 -8.56
CA THR A 394 -6.81 2.59 -7.60
C THR A 394 -6.72 3.20 -6.21
N SER A 395 -7.76 3.17 -5.45
CA SER A 395 -7.92 3.40 -4.00
C SER A 395 -9.36 3.79 -3.67
N ASN A 396 -9.87 3.34 -2.55
CA ASN A 396 -11.01 4.02 -1.92
C ASN A 396 -10.54 5.34 -1.32
N PHE A 397 -11.28 6.41 -1.50
CA PHE A 397 -11.07 7.67 -0.81
C PHE A 397 -12.17 7.90 0.21
N THR A 398 -11.78 8.15 1.44
CA THR A 398 -12.66 8.66 2.51
C THR A 398 -12.23 10.09 2.79
N TYR A 399 -13.14 11.03 2.60
CA TYR A 399 -12.92 12.48 2.64
C TYR A 399 -13.80 13.13 3.71
N ALA A 400 -13.31 14.18 4.33
CA ALA A 400 -14.09 15.10 5.18
C ALA A 400 -13.56 16.53 5.04
N ASP A 401 -14.42 17.54 5.28
CA ASP A 401 -14.03 18.95 5.20
C ASP A 401 -14.63 19.81 6.32
N ALA A 402 -14.08 21.01 6.48
CA ALA A 402 -14.52 21.99 7.48
C ALA A 402 -15.90 22.59 7.16
N GLU A 403 -16.41 22.42 5.91
CA GLU A 403 -17.74 22.85 5.49
C GLU A 403 -18.83 21.87 5.93
N GLY A 404 -18.46 20.67 6.36
CA GLY A 404 -19.37 19.66 6.88
C GLY A 404 -19.58 18.46 5.96
N ASN A 405 -18.94 18.43 4.79
CA ASN A 405 -19.08 17.33 3.85
C ASN A 405 -18.26 16.12 4.28
N ILE A 406 -18.82 14.92 4.02
CA ILE A 406 -18.12 13.64 4.03
C ILE A 406 -18.39 12.92 2.71
N LEU A 407 -17.37 12.30 2.13
CA LEU A 407 -17.47 11.59 0.86
C LEU A 407 -16.71 10.26 0.91
N TYR A 408 -17.34 9.20 0.43
CA TYR A 408 -16.68 8.01 -0.04
C TYR A 408 -16.65 7.99 -1.57
N LEU A 409 -15.49 7.66 -2.14
CA LEU A 409 -15.31 7.45 -3.57
C LEU A 409 -14.51 6.17 -3.80
N TRP A 410 -15.14 5.17 -4.41
CA TRP A 410 -14.45 4.01 -4.94
C TRP A 410 -13.77 4.41 -6.26
N ASN A 411 -12.49 4.75 -6.20
CA ASN A 411 -11.76 5.28 -7.33
C ASN A 411 -10.90 4.22 -8.00
N ALA A 412 -11.05 4.05 -9.31
CA ALA A 412 -10.25 3.13 -10.10
C ALA A 412 -10.19 3.52 -11.59
N GLN A 413 -9.10 3.16 -12.25
CA GLN A 413 -8.97 3.22 -13.70
C GLN A 413 -9.49 1.92 -14.30
N ILE A 414 -10.81 1.80 -14.47
CA ILE A 414 -11.47 0.60 -14.98
C ILE A 414 -11.68 0.68 -16.48
N PRO A 415 -11.29 -0.38 -17.24
CA PRO A 415 -11.64 -0.49 -18.65
C PRO A 415 -13.15 -0.52 -18.87
N ARG A 416 -13.62 0.14 -19.93
CA ARG A 416 -14.99 -0.07 -20.43
C ARG A 416 -15.02 -1.36 -21.22
N ARG A 417 -15.74 -2.34 -20.68
CA ARG A 417 -15.88 -3.68 -21.23
C ARG A 417 -17.32 -3.93 -21.68
N ALA A 418 -17.54 -5.01 -22.44
CA ALA A 418 -18.88 -5.51 -22.69
C ALA A 418 -19.45 -6.11 -21.38
N ASP A 419 -20.67 -5.69 -21.01
CA ASP A 419 -21.37 -6.22 -19.83
C ASP A 419 -22.28 -7.38 -20.30
N ASP A 420 -21.66 -8.47 -20.70
CA ASP A 420 -22.31 -9.66 -21.28
C ASP A 420 -22.09 -10.93 -20.47
N GLY A 421 -21.65 -10.77 -19.21
CA GLY A 421 -21.36 -11.88 -18.29
C GLY A 421 -19.98 -12.52 -18.49
N THR A 422 -19.13 -11.95 -19.36
CA THR A 422 -17.74 -12.39 -19.52
C THR A 422 -16.95 -12.09 -18.25
N ASP A 423 -16.25 -13.09 -17.70
CA ASP A 423 -15.28 -12.90 -16.64
C ASP A 423 -13.96 -12.37 -17.22
N TYR A 424 -13.66 -11.11 -16.94
CA TYR A 424 -12.48 -10.44 -17.45
C TYR A 424 -11.20 -10.71 -16.65
N ARG A 425 -11.32 -11.29 -15.47
CA ARG A 425 -10.15 -11.59 -14.60
C ARG A 425 -9.29 -12.71 -15.17
N LEU A 426 -9.92 -13.66 -15.86
CA LEU A 426 -9.24 -14.83 -16.37
C LEU A 426 -9.90 -15.31 -17.67
N ASP A 427 -9.07 -15.70 -18.66
CA ASP A 427 -9.54 -16.44 -19.83
C ASP A 427 -10.40 -15.60 -20.82
N VAL A 428 -10.18 -14.29 -20.89
CA VAL A 428 -10.87 -13.42 -21.85
C VAL A 428 -10.58 -13.90 -23.27
N PRO A 429 -11.61 -14.05 -24.17
CA PRO A 429 -11.38 -14.53 -25.52
C PRO A 429 -10.44 -13.62 -26.33
N GLY A 430 -9.16 -14.03 -26.46
CA GLY A 430 -8.09 -13.24 -27.06
C GLY A 430 -8.09 -13.25 -28.60
N GLU A 431 -8.98 -14.00 -29.24
CA GLU A 431 -9.14 -14.07 -30.68
C GLU A 431 -10.07 -12.99 -31.25
N SER A 432 -10.84 -12.30 -30.40
CA SER A 432 -11.84 -11.32 -30.77
C SER A 432 -11.48 -9.90 -30.35
N ALA A 433 -11.55 -8.96 -31.31
CA ALA A 433 -11.40 -7.54 -31.03
C ALA A 433 -12.52 -6.96 -30.14
N LYS A 434 -13.65 -7.66 -29.97
CA LYS A 434 -14.80 -7.25 -29.14
C LYS A 434 -14.37 -6.98 -27.69
N TYR A 435 -13.47 -7.81 -27.17
CA TYR A 435 -13.05 -7.76 -25.76
C TYR A 435 -11.85 -6.84 -25.49
N VAL A 436 -11.23 -6.31 -26.56
CA VAL A 436 -10.07 -5.43 -26.42
C VAL A 436 -10.52 -4.01 -26.12
N TRP A 437 -10.43 -3.62 -24.87
CA TRP A 437 -10.80 -2.28 -24.44
C TRP A 437 -9.78 -1.21 -24.86
N ILE A 438 -10.30 0.01 -25.12
CA ILE A 438 -9.54 1.21 -25.49
C ILE A 438 -9.93 2.45 -24.68
N LYS A 439 -10.98 2.37 -23.88
CA LYS A 439 -11.51 3.47 -23.05
C LYS A 439 -11.65 3.05 -21.62
N LEU A 440 -11.55 4.02 -20.70
CA LEU A 440 -11.79 3.85 -19.28
C LEU A 440 -13.14 4.45 -18.87
N HIS A 441 -13.67 3.99 -17.73
CA HIS A 441 -14.77 4.67 -17.05
C HIS A 441 -14.33 6.05 -16.56
N LYS A 442 -15.28 7.00 -16.56
CA LYS A 442 -15.08 8.29 -15.91
C LYS A 442 -15.28 8.15 -14.40
N VAL A 443 -14.60 8.96 -13.61
CA VAL A 443 -14.73 8.95 -12.15
C VAL A 443 -16.18 9.19 -11.67
N ASP A 444 -16.95 10.02 -12.40
CA ASP A 444 -18.36 10.25 -12.05
C ASP A 444 -19.29 9.05 -12.30
N GLU A 445 -18.81 8.00 -12.98
CA GLU A 445 -19.51 6.74 -13.22
C GLU A 445 -19.17 5.66 -12.20
N LEU A 446 -18.29 5.95 -11.24
CA LEU A 446 -17.81 5.01 -10.22
C LEU A 446 -18.65 5.11 -8.94
N PRO A 447 -18.72 4.05 -8.13
CA PRO A 447 -19.45 4.05 -6.87
C PRO A 447 -18.98 5.17 -5.92
N ARG A 448 -19.93 5.93 -5.39
CA ARG A 448 -19.66 7.01 -4.44
C ARG A 448 -20.84 7.26 -3.51
N LEU A 449 -20.54 7.75 -2.32
CA LEU A 449 -21.55 8.13 -1.33
C LEU A 449 -21.17 9.50 -0.73
N LEU A 450 -21.99 10.52 -1.01
CA LEU A 450 -21.78 11.89 -0.53
C LEU A 450 -22.84 12.24 0.49
N ASN A 451 -22.44 12.71 1.67
CA ASN A 451 -23.28 13.23 2.74
C ASN A 451 -24.48 12.31 3.06
N PRO A 452 -24.25 11.01 3.39
CA PRO A 452 -25.34 10.08 3.70
C PRO A 452 -26.16 10.58 4.90
N LYS A 453 -27.46 10.27 4.90
CA LYS A 453 -28.38 10.65 6.00
C LYS A 453 -27.99 10.03 7.34
N SER A 454 -27.38 8.86 7.31
CA SER A 454 -26.81 8.18 8.48
C SER A 454 -25.70 8.94 9.17
N GLY A 455 -25.10 9.91 8.49
CA GLY A 455 -24.03 10.76 9.02
C GLY A 455 -22.68 10.07 9.13
N TYR A 456 -22.48 8.89 8.53
CA TYR A 456 -21.19 8.20 8.56
C TYR A 456 -20.86 7.50 7.24
N ILE A 457 -19.59 7.32 7.02
CA ILE A 457 -18.98 6.54 5.95
C ILE A 457 -17.88 5.70 6.58
N GLN A 458 -17.82 4.40 6.29
CA GLN A 458 -16.71 3.54 6.66
C GLN A 458 -16.20 2.75 5.46
N ASN A 459 -14.93 2.42 5.45
CA ASN A 459 -14.35 1.41 4.58
C ASN A 459 -13.18 0.71 5.27
N CYS A 460 -13.28 -0.61 5.38
CA CYS A 460 -12.23 -1.50 5.86
C CYS A 460 -11.88 -2.50 4.75
N ASN A 461 -11.62 -2.00 3.54
CA ASN A 461 -11.36 -2.76 2.30
C ASN A 461 -12.56 -3.59 1.78
N ASN A 462 -13.72 -3.40 2.37
CA ASN A 462 -14.97 -4.02 1.91
C ASN A 462 -15.44 -3.41 0.57
N PRO A 463 -16.26 -4.14 -0.18
CA PRO A 463 -16.92 -3.60 -1.38
C PRO A 463 -17.69 -2.31 -1.08
N PRO A 464 -17.85 -1.42 -2.05
CA PRO A 464 -18.51 -0.11 -1.85
C PRO A 464 -19.95 -0.21 -1.35
N TRP A 465 -20.61 -1.33 -1.58
CA TRP A 465 -22.00 -1.60 -1.23
C TRP A 465 -22.29 -1.48 0.27
N TYR A 466 -21.29 -1.76 1.12
CA TYR A 466 -21.39 -1.78 2.58
C TYR A 466 -20.68 -0.61 3.28
N THR A 467 -20.46 0.49 2.58
CA THR A 467 -19.85 1.71 3.15
C THR A 467 -20.74 2.36 4.22
N SER A 468 -22.04 2.23 4.08
CA SER A 468 -23.05 2.53 5.10
C SER A 468 -24.18 1.50 4.99
N LEU A 469 -24.61 0.91 6.12
CA LEU A 469 -25.73 -0.03 6.11
C LEU A 469 -27.08 0.68 5.97
N ARG A 470 -27.16 1.97 6.36
CA ARG A 470 -28.40 2.75 6.30
C ARG A 470 -28.56 3.51 4.99
N ASP A 471 -27.48 3.78 4.30
CA ASP A 471 -27.45 4.43 2.98
C ASP A 471 -26.59 3.58 2.02
N PRO A 472 -27.00 2.31 1.70
CA PRO A 472 -26.18 1.41 0.89
C PRO A 472 -26.10 1.90 -0.56
N ILE A 473 -24.92 1.74 -1.17
CA ILE A 473 -24.75 1.92 -2.61
C ILE A 473 -25.34 0.68 -3.30
N ASN A 474 -26.24 0.89 -4.27
CA ASN A 474 -26.89 -0.21 -4.97
C ASN A 474 -25.96 -0.80 -6.06
N PRO A 475 -25.49 -2.06 -5.94
CA PRO A 475 -24.59 -2.67 -6.91
C PRO A 475 -25.19 -2.79 -8.32
N LYS A 476 -26.54 -2.87 -8.43
CA LYS A 476 -27.24 -3.01 -9.72
C LYS A 476 -27.21 -1.75 -10.61
N GLU A 477 -26.72 -0.63 -10.07
CA GLU A 477 -26.54 0.62 -10.81
C GLU A 477 -25.18 0.67 -11.54
N TYR A 478 -24.34 -0.35 -11.35
CA TYR A 478 -22.99 -0.41 -11.88
C TYR A 478 -22.78 -1.70 -12.69
N PRO A 479 -21.89 -1.69 -13.70
CA PRO A 479 -21.50 -2.91 -14.41
C PRO A 479 -20.95 -3.98 -13.47
N SER A 480 -21.31 -5.24 -13.73
CA SER A 480 -20.94 -6.39 -12.88
C SER A 480 -19.43 -6.62 -12.78
N TYR A 481 -18.67 -6.14 -13.74
CA TYR A 481 -17.20 -6.27 -13.77
C TYR A 481 -16.44 -5.16 -12.99
N LEU A 482 -17.12 -4.20 -12.35
CA LEU A 482 -16.41 -3.14 -11.61
C LEU A 482 -15.75 -3.67 -10.33
N GLU A 483 -16.52 -4.35 -9.52
CA GLU A 483 -16.11 -4.93 -8.24
C GLU A 483 -16.94 -6.19 -7.99
N ALA A 484 -16.30 -7.28 -7.67
CA ALA A 484 -17.00 -8.50 -7.31
C ALA A 484 -17.83 -8.31 -6.03
N GLU A 485 -19.05 -8.84 -6.01
CA GLU A 485 -19.76 -9.04 -4.74
C GLU A 485 -18.95 -10.00 -3.88
N ARG A 486 -18.54 -9.53 -2.73
CA ARG A 486 -17.80 -10.31 -1.73
C ARG A 486 -18.51 -10.25 -0.40
N GLU A 487 -18.34 -11.29 0.38
CA GLU A 487 -18.79 -11.32 1.76
C GLU A 487 -18.24 -10.13 2.54
N LEU A 488 -19.07 -9.53 3.39
CA LEU A 488 -18.61 -8.51 4.31
C LEU A 488 -17.85 -9.21 5.44
N ALA A 489 -16.53 -9.11 5.44
CA ALA A 489 -15.67 -9.73 6.44
C ALA A 489 -15.94 -9.20 7.86
N LEU A 490 -15.48 -9.93 8.88
CA LEU A 490 -15.76 -9.59 10.29
C LEU A 490 -15.17 -8.23 10.70
N ARG A 491 -14.03 -7.82 10.16
CA ARG A 491 -13.41 -6.51 10.48
C ARG A 491 -14.27 -5.30 10.05
N PRO A 492 -14.79 -5.21 8.82
CA PRO A 492 -15.76 -4.16 8.51
C PRO A 492 -17.08 -4.30 9.27
N GLN A 493 -17.52 -5.53 9.65
CA GLN A 493 -18.72 -5.70 10.48
C GLN A 493 -18.54 -5.06 11.86
N ILE A 494 -17.44 -5.31 12.57
CA ILE A 494 -17.19 -4.68 13.87
C ILE A 494 -17.08 -3.17 13.75
N ALA A 495 -16.47 -2.64 12.67
CA ALA A 495 -16.41 -1.21 12.42
C ALA A 495 -17.81 -0.59 12.30
N LEU A 496 -18.70 -1.22 11.53
CA LEU A 496 -20.08 -0.80 11.38
C LEU A 496 -20.87 -0.87 12.69
N GLU A 497 -20.74 -1.98 13.45
CA GLU A 497 -21.39 -2.13 14.75
C GLU A 497 -20.98 -1.02 15.73
N MET A 498 -19.69 -0.69 15.79
CA MET A 498 -19.18 0.36 16.68
C MET A 498 -19.70 1.76 16.30
N ILE A 499 -19.73 2.06 14.99
CA ILE A 499 -20.23 3.36 14.50
C ILE A 499 -21.74 3.48 14.67
N GLU A 500 -22.51 2.43 14.42
CA GLU A 500 -23.96 2.42 14.58
C GLU A 500 -24.42 2.35 16.03
N GLY A 501 -23.65 1.70 16.89
CA GLY A 501 -23.93 1.54 18.32
C GLY A 501 -23.88 2.81 19.14
N ARG A 502 -23.49 3.95 18.54
CA ARG A 502 -23.39 5.23 19.24
C ARG A 502 -24.02 6.37 18.43
N GLU A 503 -24.75 7.25 19.11
CA GLU A 503 -25.43 8.37 18.46
C GLU A 503 -24.43 9.46 18.04
N ARG A 504 -23.55 9.90 18.96
CA ARG A 504 -22.53 10.92 18.71
C ARG A 504 -21.17 10.53 19.27
N PHE A 505 -20.14 10.97 18.60
CA PHE A 505 -18.73 10.71 18.95
C PHE A 505 -18.00 12.00 19.31
N SER A 506 -17.29 12.01 20.40
CA SER A 506 -16.18 12.93 20.61
C SER A 506 -14.94 12.43 19.87
N ILE A 507 -13.93 13.28 19.72
CA ILE A 507 -12.65 12.83 19.14
C ILE A 507 -11.98 11.77 20.02
N GLU A 508 -12.12 11.84 21.34
CA GLU A 508 -11.60 10.84 22.27
C GLU A 508 -12.31 9.50 22.11
N ASP A 509 -13.62 9.49 21.85
CA ASP A 509 -14.33 8.27 21.51
C ASP A 509 -13.78 7.60 20.26
N VAL A 510 -13.46 8.41 19.22
CA VAL A 510 -12.88 7.92 17.98
C VAL A 510 -11.47 7.33 18.20
N LYS A 511 -10.64 7.99 19.00
CA LYS A 511 -9.30 7.50 19.38
C LYS A 511 -9.39 6.17 20.14
N ASN A 512 -10.26 6.09 21.14
CA ASN A 512 -10.49 4.88 21.93
C ASN A 512 -11.05 3.72 21.09
N LEU A 513 -11.97 4.02 20.16
CA LEU A 513 -12.53 3.04 19.24
C LEU A 513 -11.43 2.39 18.38
N LYS A 514 -10.44 3.17 17.93
CA LYS A 514 -9.34 2.64 17.12
C LYS A 514 -8.55 1.54 17.84
N PHE A 515 -8.37 1.66 19.13
CA PHE A 515 -7.57 0.74 19.94
C PHE A 515 -8.41 -0.39 20.60
N THR A 516 -9.66 -0.61 20.14
CA THR A 516 -10.47 -1.71 20.68
C THR A 516 -9.81 -3.06 20.42
N THR A 517 -9.73 -3.87 21.47
CA THR A 517 -9.21 -5.25 21.42
C THR A 517 -10.31 -6.31 21.33
N ARG A 518 -11.56 -5.88 21.12
CA ARG A 518 -12.73 -6.75 20.98
C ARG A 518 -12.60 -7.66 19.76
N MET A 519 -12.87 -8.96 19.91
CA MET A 519 -12.79 -9.99 18.86
C MET A 519 -14.21 -10.43 18.47
N LEU A 520 -14.71 -9.96 17.34
CA LEU A 520 -16.07 -10.29 16.87
C LEU A 520 -16.24 -11.78 16.57
N LEU A 521 -15.22 -12.46 16.07
CA LEU A 521 -15.24 -13.90 15.82
C LEU A 521 -15.57 -14.69 17.09
N ALA A 522 -14.93 -14.34 18.22
CA ALA A 522 -15.20 -14.98 19.49
C ALA A 522 -16.67 -14.82 19.90
N GLU A 523 -17.21 -13.62 19.74
CA GLU A 523 -18.62 -13.36 20.06
C GLU A 523 -19.58 -14.17 19.18
N ARG A 524 -19.20 -14.46 17.93
CA ARG A 524 -20.00 -15.24 16.97
C ARG A 524 -20.00 -16.75 17.24
N VAL A 525 -18.91 -17.31 17.79
CA VAL A 525 -18.75 -18.78 17.87
C VAL A 525 -18.62 -19.34 19.28
N LYS A 526 -18.16 -18.54 20.27
CA LYS A 526 -17.97 -18.97 21.67
C LYS A 526 -19.24 -19.57 22.31
N PRO A 527 -20.46 -19.01 22.10
CA PRO A 527 -21.67 -19.62 22.68
C PRO A 527 -21.90 -21.05 22.21
N ASP A 528 -21.70 -21.35 20.92
CA ASP A 528 -21.86 -22.71 20.38
C ASP A 528 -20.73 -23.62 20.87
N LEU A 529 -19.49 -23.12 20.98
CA LEU A 529 -18.36 -23.86 21.51
C LEU A 529 -18.59 -24.29 22.96
N LEU A 530 -18.99 -23.37 23.84
CA LEU A 530 -19.24 -23.67 25.25
C LEU A 530 -20.42 -24.65 25.41
N ARG A 531 -21.45 -24.53 24.59
CA ARG A 531 -22.55 -25.48 24.58
C ARG A 531 -22.06 -26.88 24.22
N ALA A 532 -21.30 -27.01 23.11
CA ALA A 532 -20.77 -28.29 22.67
C ALA A 532 -19.89 -28.96 23.74
N LEU A 533 -19.06 -28.18 24.45
CA LEU A 533 -18.21 -28.68 25.52
C LEU A 533 -18.99 -29.15 26.75
N ARG A 534 -20.03 -28.39 27.15
CA ARG A 534 -20.90 -28.72 28.31
C ARG A 534 -21.78 -29.91 28.06
N ASP A 535 -22.11 -30.22 26.79
CA ASP A 535 -22.92 -31.39 26.41
C ASP A 535 -22.11 -32.69 26.43
N VAL A 536 -20.80 -32.67 26.63
CA VAL A 536 -19.96 -33.86 26.72
C VAL A 536 -20.20 -34.56 28.05
N ARG A 537 -20.61 -35.84 28.00
CA ARG A 537 -20.73 -36.70 29.18
C ARG A 537 -19.32 -37.09 29.64
N ASP A 538 -19.07 -37.01 30.94
CA ASP A 538 -17.79 -37.35 31.57
C ASP A 538 -16.60 -36.59 30.94
N PRO A 539 -16.58 -35.24 31.02
CA PRO A 539 -15.57 -34.42 30.36
C PRO A 539 -14.17 -34.68 30.91
N SER A 540 -13.19 -34.80 30.00
CA SER A 540 -11.77 -34.91 30.36
C SER A 540 -11.27 -33.63 31.06
N GLU A 541 -10.09 -33.70 31.68
CA GLU A 541 -9.49 -32.53 32.32
C GLU A 541 -9.21 -31.41 31.32
N GLU A 542 -8.85 -31.75 30.08
CA GLU A 542 -8.66 -30.74 29.03
C GLU A 542 -9.97 -30.02 28.66
N ILE A 543 -11.09 -30.73 28.68
CA ILE A 543 -12.41 -30.11 28.42
C ILE A 543 -12.78 -29.17 29.56
N LYS A 544 -12.57 -29.58 30.81
CA LYS A 544 -12.85 -28.74 31.99
C LYS A 544 -11.98 -27.47 31.98
N GLU A 545 -10.68 -27.63 31.75
CA GLU A 545 -9.75 -26.50 31.65
C GLU A 545 -10.10 -25.58 30.47
N GLY A 546 -10.48 -26.17 29.32
CA GLY A 546 -10.92 -25.42 28.14
C GLY A 546 -12.21 -24.63 28.41
N ILE A 547 -13.20 -25.23 29.11
CA ILE A 547 -14.41 -24.52 29.53
C ILE A 547 -14.06 -23.34 30.43
N ASP A 548 -13.24 -23.57 31.46
CA ASP A 548 -12.86 -22.52 32.42
C ASP A 548 -12.14 -21.35 31.73
N ALA A 549 -11.15 -21.66 30.90
CA ALA A 549 -10.38 -20.66 30.17
C ALA A 549 -11.22 -19.85 29.17
N ILE A 550 -12.13 -20.51 28.45
CA ILE A 550 -12.95 -19.85 27.43
C ILE A 550 -14.14 -19.12 28.08
N ASP A 551 -14.80 -19.69 29.07
CA ASP A 551 -15.99 -19.09 29.70
C ASP A 551 -15.65 -17.78 30.44
N THR A 552 -14.54 -17.76 31.17
CA THR A 552 -14.06 -16.56 31.90
C THR A 552 -13.48 -15.48 31.03
N TRP A 553 -13.07 -15.80 29.81
CA TRP A 553 -12.49 -14.84 28.87
C TRP A 553 -13.54 -13.87 28.31
N ASP A 554 -13.21 -12.58 28.27
CA ASP A 554 -14.08 -11.46 27.88
C ASP A 554 -14.17 -11.20 26.36
N ASN A 555 -13.67 -12.11 25.52
CA ASN A 555 -13.59 -11.99 24.06
C ASN A 555 -12.70 -10.84 23.58
N ARG A 556 -11.70 -10.45 24.36
CA ARG A 556 -10.74 -9.44 23.99
C ARG A 556 -9.35 -10.03 23.81
N VAL A 557 -8.53 -9.35 23.02
CA VAL A 557 -7.09 -9.65 22.84
C VAL A 557 -6.25 -8.50 23.39
N ALA A 558 -6.54 -8.12 24.64
CA ALA A 558 -5.70 -7.24 25.41
C ALA A 558 -4.45 -7.99 25.90
N ALA A 559 -3.40 -7.28 26.27
CA ALA A 559 -2.13 -7.89 26.69
C ALA A 559 -2.29 -8.88 27.87
N ASP A 560 -3.20 -8.61 28.77
CA ASP A 560 -3.50 -9.43 29.96
C ASP A 560 -4.62 -10.46 29.73
N SER A 561 -5.21 -10.52 28.53
CA SER A 561 -6.30 -11.46 28.20
C SER A 561 -5.84 -12.90 28.34
N LYS A 562 -6.52 -13.67 29.19
CA LYS A 562 -6.38 -15.11 29.39
C LYS A 562 -7.50 -15.85 28.66
N GLY A 563 -7.15 -16.88 27.86
CA GLY A 563 -8.11 -17.59 26.99
C GLY A 563 -7.99 -17.19 25.52
N ALA A 564 -7.50 -15.99 25.19
CA ALA A 564 -7.35 -15.52 23.81
C ALA A 564 -6.39 -16.39 22.98
N VAL A 565 -5.24 -16.79 23.55
CA VAL A 565 -4.26 -17.68 22.90
C VAL A 565 -4.85 -19.05 22.63
N LEU A 566 -5.58 -19.61 23.61
CA LEU A 566 -6.28 -20.89 23.46
C LEU A 566 -7.34 -20.80 22.36
N PHE A 567 -8.13 -19.74 22.35
CA PHE A 567 -9.18 -19.53 21.34
C PHE A 567 -8.58 -19.37 19.94
N GLN A 568 -7.50 -18.61 19.78
CA GLN A 568 -6.81 -18.50 18.51
C GLN A 568 -6.36 -19.86 18.00
N ARG A 569 -5.66 -20.64 18.84
CA ARG A 569 -5.20 -21.99 18.45
C ARG A 569 -6.36 -22.91 18.08
N PHE A 570 -7.43 -22.89 18.86
CA PHE A 570 -8.64 -23.63 18.54
C PHE A 570 -9.21 -23.24 17.17
N TRP A 571 -9.41 -21.94 16.94
CA TRP A 571 -10.03 -21.49 15.69
C TRP A 571 -9.20 -21.79 14.47
N ASP A 572 -7.89 -21.57 14.54
CA ASP A 572 -6.98 -21.80 13.41
C ASP A 572 -6.99 -23.28 12.98
N THR A 573 -6.99 -24.20 13.93
CA THR A 573 -7.08 -25.64 13.64
C THR A 573 -8.45 -26.06 13.17
N TYR A 574 -9.51 -25.58 13.82
CA TYR A 574 -10.89 -25.88 13.45
C TYR A 574 -11.24 -25.39 12.04
N SER A 575 -10.92 -24.13 11.72
CA SER A 575 -11.23 -23.55 10.41
C SER A 575 -10.39 -24.14 9.28
N ALA A 576 -9.17 -24.60 9.55
CA ALA A 576 -8.36 -25.33 8.58
C ALA A 576 -8.90 -26.75 8.29
N ALA A 577 -9.47 -27.40 9.30
CA ALA A 577 -10.04 -28.76 9.17
C ALA A 577 -11.44 -28.78 8.54
N ILE A 578 -12.20 -27.70 8.67
CA ILE A 578 -13.61 -27.62 8.28
C ILE A 578 -13.80 -26.57 7.18
N SER A 579 -14.05 -27.00 5.96
CA SER A 579 -14.19 -26.13 4.78
C SER A 579 -15.31 -25.08 4.90
N LYS A 580 -16.35 -25.33 5.72
CA LYS A 580 -17.43 -24.38 6.05
C LYS A 580 -17.57 -24.32 7.56
N PRO A 581 -16.74 -23.52 8.27
CA PRO A 581 -16.64 -23.58 9.72
C PRO A 581 -17.87 -23.02 10.46
N PHE A 582 -18.65 -22.16 9.82
CA PHE A 582 -19.82 -21.55 10.45
C PHE A 582 -21.11 -22.35 10.23
N ARG A 583 -21.94 -22.46 11.28
CA ARG A 583 -23.27 -23.05 11.22
C ARG A 583 -24.21 -22.24 10.33
N ILE A 584 -24.18 -20.92 10.45
CA ILE A 584 -24.85 -19.96 9.59
C ILE A 584 -23.78 -19.27 8.77
N PRO A 585 -23.67 -19.52 7.46
CA PRO A 585 -22.74 -18.81 6.61
C PRO A 585 -23.12 -17.35 6.48
N TRP A 586 -22.24 -16.54 5.90
CA TRP A 586 -22.55 -15.14 5.62
C TRP A 586 -23.78 -15.02 4.71
N ASP A 587 -24.70 -14.11 5.07
CA ASP A 587 -25.96 -13.83 4.39
C ASP A 587 -26.05 -12.35 4.02
N PRO A 588 -26.15 -11.99 2.72
CA PRO A 588 -26.28 -10.61 2.28
C PRO A 588 -27.53 -9.89 2.84
N ALA A 589 -28.56 -10.63 3.27
CA ALA A 589 -29.72 -10.03 3.95
C ALA A 589 -29.42 -9.62 5.40
N LYS A 590 -28.34 -10.15 5.99
CA LYS A 590 -27.89 -9.86 7.35
C LYS A 590 -26.38 -9.60 7.38
N PRO A 591 -25.88 -8.65 6.57
CA PRO A 591 -24.46 -8.57 6.24
C PRO A 591 -23.56 -8.31 7.44
N ALA A 592 -24.04 -7.61 8.47
CA ALA A 592 -23.29 -7.31 9.69
C ALA A 592 -23.61 -8.25 10.87
N ARG A 593 -24.40 -9.34 10.66
CA ARG A 593 -24.79 -10.26 11.73
C ARG A 593 -24.41 -11.71 11.47
N THR A 594 -23.98 -12.01 10.28
CA THR A 594 -23.50 -13.32 9.84
C THR A 594 -22.09 -13.20 9.30
N PRO A 595 -21.26 -14.26 9.36
CA PRO A 595 -21.57 -15.65 9.78
C PRO A 595 -21.72 -15.82 11.30
N GLU A 596 -22.26 -16.97 11.75
CA GLU A 596 -22.53 -17.27 13.16
C GLU A 596 -22.46 -18.76 13.47
N GLY A 597 -22.01 -19.10 14.68
CA GLY A 597 -22.03 -20.44 15.26
C GLY A 597 -21.02 -21.40 14.61
N LEU A 598 -20.93 -22.62 15.14
CA LEU A 598 -20.04 -23.67 14.68
C LEU A 598 -20.80 -24.74 13.89
N SER A 599 -20.34 -25.10 12.70
CA SER A 599 -21.01 -26.07 11.83
C SER A 599 -20.86 -27.52 12.31
N ASN A 600 -19.78 -27.85 13.04
CA ASN A 600 -19.45 -29.18 13.49
C ASN A 600 -19.04 -29.18 14.98
N GLN A 601 -19.97 -29.49 15.87
CA GLN A 601 -19.74 -29.47 17.30
C GLN A 601 -18.74 -30.52 17.76
N ALA A 602 -18.78 -31.75 17.21
CA ALA A 602 -17.85 -32.79 17.57
C ALA A 602 -16.38 -32.43 17.21
N ALA A 603 -16.17 -31.90 16.01
CA ALA A 603 -14.88 -31.39 15.61
C ALA A 603 -14.44 -30.20 16.47
N ALA A 604 -15.36 -29.33 16.90
CA ALA A 604 -15.04 -28.21 17.78
C ALA A 604 -14.52 -28.68 19.15
N VAL A 605 -15.15 -29.68 19.75
CA VAL A 605 -14.69 -30.29 21.00
C VAL A 605 -13.30 -30.88 20.83
N GLN A 606 -13.08 -31.69 19.77
CA GLN A 606 -11.79 -32.30 19.49
C GLN A 606 -10.68 -31.26 19.30
N ASN A 607 -10.92 -30.25 18.45
CA ASN A 607 -9.93 -29.20 18.20
C ASN A 607 -9.63 -28.37 19.46
N LEU A 608 -10.61 -28.15 20.35
CA LEU A 608 -10.33 -27.46 21.60
C LEU A 608 -9.46 -28.31 22.54
N VAL A 609 -9.72 -29.61 22.66
CA VAL A 609 -8.89 -30.52 23.47
C VAL A 609 -7.44 -30.51 22.97
N GLU A 610 -7.26 -30.58 21.66
CA GLU A 610 -5.93 -30.48 21.05
C GLU A 610 -5.28 -29.11 21.29
N ALA A 611 -6.05 -28.03 21.19
CA ALA A 611 -5.57 -26.68 21.49
C ALA A 611 -5.15 -26.53 22.96
N VAL A 612 -5.89 -27.07 23.94
CA VAL A 612 -5.52 -27.08 25.35
C VAL A 612 -4.20 -27.82 25.56
N ARG A 613 -4.05 -29.03 25.00
CA ARG A 613 -2.80 -29.81 25.10
C ARG A 613 -1.64 -29.06 24.52
N TRP A 614 -1.80 -28.51 23.30
CA TRP A 614 -0.75 -27.75 22.62
C TRP A 614 -0.34 -26.50 23.40
N THR A 615 -1.31 -25.70 23.89
CA THR A 615 -1.05 -24.46 24.63
C THR A 615 -0.34 -24.75 25.96
N ARG A 616 -0.81 -25.80 26.68
CA ARG A 616 -0.18 -26.25 27.92
C ARG A 616 1.25 -26.74 27.69
N GLN A 617 1.47 -27.55 26.67
CA GLN A 617 2.81 -28.05 26.30
C GLN A 617 3.74 -26.93 25.90
N ARG A 618 3.23 -25.93 25.17
CA ARG A 618 4.03 -24.84 24.59
C ARG A 618 4.36 -23.75 25.59
N TYR A 619 3.40 -23.39 26.42
CA TYR A 619 3.46 -22.22 27.30
C TYR A 619 3.26 -22.54 28.80
N GLY A 620 3.04 -23.79 29.15
CA GLY A 620 2.84 -24.23 30.54
C GLY A 620 1.41 -24.09 31.07
N SER A 621 0.48 -23.39 30.35
CA SER A 621 -0.89 -23.16 30.77
C SER A 621 -1.79 -22.94 29.57
N ALA A 622 -3.04 -23.42 29.64
CA ALA A 622 -4.06 -23.06 28.65
C ALA A 622 -4.54 -21.61 28.79
N SER A 623 -4.36 -21.03 29.98
CA SER A 623 -4.75 -19.65 30.33
C SER A 623 -3.57 -18.69 30.33
N ILE A 624 -2.58 -18.88 29.43
CA ILE A 624 -1.48 -17.95 29.24
C ILE A 624 -2.01 -16.59 28.78
N ALA A 625 -1.46 -15.47 29.26
CA ALA A 625 -1.87 -14.15 28.84
C ALA A 625 -1.40 -13.86 27.40
N TRP A 626 -2.22 -13.14 26.64
CA TRP A 626 -1.94 -12.81 25.24
C TRP A 626 -0.58 -12.13 25.06
N GLY A 627 -0.29 -11.11 25.86
CA GLY A 627 0.94 -10.34 25.81
C GLY A 627 2.21 -11.08 26.28
N ASP A 628 2.07 -12.24 26.93
CA ASP A 628 3.22 -13.09 27.24
C ASP A 628 3.70 -13.84 26.00
N VAL A 629 2.78 -14.13 25.05
CA VAL A 629 3.06 -14.83 23.79
C VAL A 629 3.33 -13.86 22.65
N HIS A 630 2.59 -12.76 22.57
CA HIS A 630 2.63 -11.79 21.49
C HIS A 630 3.30 -10.50 21.97
N ARG A 631 4.34 -10.05 21.25
CA ARG A 631 5.19 -8.96 21.76
C ARG A 631 5.38 -7.85 20.74
N PHE A 632 5.23 -6.59 21.17
CA PHE A 632 5.78 -5.45 20.44
C PHE A 632 7.28 -5.40 20.69
N ARG A 633 8.03 -5.96 19.74
CA ARG A 633 9.47 -6.06 19.82
C ARG A 633 10.10 -5.31 18.67
N PHE A 634 10.83 -4.24 19.00
CA PHE A 634 11.45 -3.35 18.03
C PHE A 634 12.73 -2.75 18.62
N GLY A 635 13.90 -3.02 18.04
CA GLY A 635 15.17 -2.68 18.65
C GLY A 635 15.30 -3.27 20.05
N ASP A 636 15.61 -2.44 21.03
CA ASP A 636 15.74 -2.83 22.45
C ASP A 636 14.40 -2.83 23.22
N ILE A 637 13.30 -2.47 22.55
CA ILE A 637 11.98 -2.44 23.17
C ILE A 637 11.32 -3.80 23.07
N ASP A 638 10.81 -4.30 24.19
CA ASP A 638 10.02 -5.52 24.29
C ASP A 638 8.84 -5.30 25.23
N LEU A 639 7.65 -5.07 24.68
CA LEU A 639 6.41 -4.79 25.42
C LEU A 639 5.35 -5.85 25.16
N PRO A 640 4.46 -6.13 26.14
CA PRO A 640 3.30 -6.96 25.90
C PRO A 640 2.48 -6.43 24.71
N GLY A 641 2.19 -7.31 23.75
CA GLY A 641 1.39 -6.97 22.57
C GLY A 641 -0.10 -7.18 22.81
N ASP A 642 -0.91 -6.50 22.01
CA ASP A 642 -2.36 -6.63 21.96
C ASP A 642 -2.86 -6.46 20.54
N GLY A 643 -4.16 -6.74 20.29
CA GLY A 643 -4.70 -6.83 18.94
C GLY A 643 -4.40 -8.18 18.29
N ALA A 644 -5.01 -8.44 17.15
CA ALA A 644 -4.80 -9.66 16.35
C ALA A 644 -5.15 -9.41 14.88
N SER A 645 -5.14 -10.47 14.06
CA SER A 645 -5.56 -10.42 12.64
C SER A 645 -6.98 -9.87 12.47
N GLY A 646 -7.17 -9.07 11.41
CA GLY A 646 -8.47 -8.58 10.99
C GLY A 646 -9.46 -9.70 10.62
N SER A 647 -8.97 -10.87 10.22
CA SER A 647 -9.80 -12.06 9.95
C SER A 647 -10.58 -12.56 11.17
N TYR A 648 -10.09 -12.29 12.38
CA TYR A 648 -10.84 -12.56 13.63
C TYR A 648 -11.85 -11.46 13.98
N GLY A 649 -12.02 -10.46 13.12
CA GLY A 649 -12.95 -9.35 13.37
C GLY A 649 -12.42 -8.35 14.38
N LEU A 650 -11.13 -8.01 14.31
CA LEU A 650 -10.55 -6.94 15.10
C LEU A 650 -10.40 -5.66 14.27
N PHE A 651 -10.68 -4.52 14.90
CA PHE A 651 -10.42 -3.21 14.33
C PHE A 651 -8.98 -2.73 14.59
N ARG A 652 -8.38 -3.16 15.73
CA ARG A 652 -6.95 -3.05 16.01
C ARG A 652 -6.23 -4.23 15.37
N VAL A 653 -5.77 -4.03 14.15
CA VAL A 653 -5.10 -5.08 13.39
C VAL A 653 -3.62 -5.10 13.74
N VAL A 654 -3.17 -6.19 14.34
CA VAL A 654 -1.76 -6.46 14.65
C VAL A 654 -1.52 -7.95 14.43
N ARG A 655 -0.53 -8.30 13.62
CA ARG A 655 -0.17 -9.69 13.34
C ARG A 655 1.22 -9.98 13.88
N PHE A 656 1.29 -11.04 14.68
CA PHE A 656 2.52 -11.50 15.31
C PHE A 656 3.06 -12.71 14.56
N SER A 657 4.34 -12.68 14.19
CA SER A 657 4.95 -13.66 13.30
C SER A 657 5.24 -14.98 14.04
N GLN A 658 4.50 -16.02 13.68
CA GLN A 658 4.76 -17.41 14.03
C GLN A 658 4.58 -18.27 12.77
N ASP A 659 5.34 -19.38 12.67
CA ASP A 659 5.05 -20.38 11.68
C ASP A 659 3.84 -21.24 12.07
N SER A 660 3.42 -22.13 11.18
CA SER A 660 2.27 -23.03 11.41
C SER A 660 2.46 -24.00 12.58
N GLU A 661 3.70 -24.18 13.08
CA GLU A 661 4.02 -25.00 14.24
C GLU A 661 4.18 -24.17 15.52
N GLY A 662 3.94 -22.84 15.46
CA GLY A 662 4.18 -21.91 16.54
C GLY A 662 5.66 -21.63 16.80
N LYS A 663 6.53 -22.01 15.85
CA LYS A 663 7.93 -21.65 15.87
C LYS A 663 8.10 -20.24 15.33
N ARG A 664 9.21 -19.62 15.69
CA ARG A 664 9.52 -18.29 15.24
C ARG A 664 9.99 -18.25 13.81
N VAL A 665 9.60 -17.18 13.14
CA VAL A 665 10.21 -16.78 11.88
C VAL A 665 11.68 -16.38 12.13
N ALA A 666 12.55 -16.72 11.19
CA ALA A 666 13.99 -16.49 11.30
C ALA A 666 14.36 -15.05 11.70
N GLY A 667 15.34 -14.90 12.55
CA GLY A 667 15.81 -13.59 13.04
C GLY A 667 15.20 -13.11 14.35
N GLN A 668 14.37 -13.91 15.02
CA GLN A 668 13.64 -13.50 16.22
C GLN A 668 14.36 -13.85 17.53
N ILE A 669 14.23 -12.97 18.51
CA ILE A 669 15.17 -12.85 19.60
C ILE A 669 14.91 -13.77 20.77
N THR A 670 13.69 -14.13 21.12
CA THR A 670 13.40 -14.95 22.27
C THR A 670 12.60 -16.20 21.97
N LYS A 671 12.81 -17.20 22.82
CA LYS A 671 12.41 -18.59 22.59
C LYS A 671 10.90 -18.79 22.40
N ASP A 672 10.04 -18.02 23.03
CA ASP A 672 8.64 -18.39 23.18
C ASP A 672 7.63 -17.27 22.91
N ALA A 673 8.07 -16.13 22.35
CA ALA A 673 7.20 -15.01 22.02
C ALA A 673 7.29 -14.60 20.56
N ALA A 674 6.16 -14.36 19.94
CA ALA A 674 6.07 -13.87 18.57
C ALA A 674 6.17 -12.35 18.53
N PRO A 675 7.09 -11.78 17.77
CA PRO A 675 7.13 -10.33 17.57
C PRO A 675 6.10 -9.89 16.54
N VAL A 676 5.75 -8.62 16.61
CA VAL A 676 4.92 -7.97 15.58
C VAL A 676 5.65 -7.93 14.24
N GLY A 677 4.92 -8.19 13.15
CA GLY A 677 5.48 -8.12 11.80
C GLY A 677 4.60 -7.33 10.82
N PHE A 678 3.31 -7.20 11.12
CA PHE A 678 2.31 -6.59 10.24
C PHE A 678 1.21 -5.93 11.07
N GLY A 679 0.52 -4.96 10.49
CA GLY A 679 -0.70 -4.39 11.06
C GLY A 679 -0.73 -2.86 11.02
N ASP A 680 -1.34 -2.27 12.02
CA ASP A 680 -1.43 -0.83 12.19
C ASP A 680 -0.05 -0.20 12.03
N ALA A 681 0.17 0.52 10.94
CA ALA A 681 1.46 1.16 10.66
C ALA A 681 1.39 2.68 10.91
N TRP A 682 0.29 3.29 10.53
CA TRP A 682 -0.02 4.69 10.78
C TRP A 682 -1.47 4.85 11.19
N VAL A 683 -1.74 5.72 12.15
CA VAL A 683 -3.10 6.12 12.53
C VAL A 683 -3.18 7.64 12.50
N ILE A 684 -4.24 8.18 11.93
CA ILE A 684 -4.56 9.61 11.99
C ILE A 684 -6.02 9.82 12.34
N ALA A 685 -6.30 10.76 13.24
CA ALA A 685 -7.63 11.23 13.58
C ALA A 685 -7.66 12.77 13.48
N VAL A 686 -8.57 13.30 12.65
CA VAL A 686 -8.68 14.75 12.39
C VAL A 686 -10.08 15.21 12.70
N GLU A 687 -10.23 16.25 13.51
CA GLU A 687 -11.49 16.92 13.80
C GLU A 687 -11.47 18.33 13.18
N PHE A 688 -12.41 18.61 12.27
CA PHE A 688 -12.44 19.84 11.47
C PHE A 688 -13.08 21.03 12.21
N VAL A 689 -12.69 21.20 13.46
CA VAL A 689 -13.01 22.41 14.28
C VAL A 689 -12.08 23.59 13.93
N LYS A 690 -12.32 24.76 14.50
CA LYS A 690 -11.43 25.93 14.33
C LYS A 690 -10.87 26.36 15.69
N PRO A 691 -9.53 26.28 15.89
CA PRO A 691 -8.53 25.70 14.98
C PRO A 691 -8.70 24.19 14.84
N ILE A 692 -8.21 23.63 13.71
CA ILE A 692 -8.24 22.18 13.46
C ILE A 692 -7.48 21.43 14.56
N ARG A 693 -8.00 20.28 14.95
CA ARG A 693 -7.35 19.38 15.91
C ARG A 693 -7.05 18.04 15.26
N ALA A 694 -5.85 17.55 15.39
CA ALA A 694 -5.45 16.29 14.80
C ALA A 694 -4.45 15.53 15.68
N TRP A 695 -4.50 14.22 15.58
CA TRP A 695 -3.62 13.29 16.27
C TRP A 695 -3.15 12.22 15.30
N SER A 696 -1.93 11.75 15.48
CA SER A 696 -1.41 10.61 14.72
C SER A 696 -0.45 9.77 15.53
N ILE A 697 -0.09 8.62 14.99
CA ILE A 697 1.01 7.80 15.47
C ILE A 697 1.55 6.95 14.31
N LEU A 698 2.86 6.81 14.25
CA LEU A 698 3.53 5.71 13.59
C LEU A 698 3.74 4.60 14.62
N ALA A 699 3.39 3.36 14.26
CA ALA A 699 3.43 2.26 15.23
C ALA A 699 4.85 1.99 15.79
N TYR A 700 5.87 2.46 15.09
CA TYR A 700 7.29 2.31 15.44
C TYR A 700 7.95 3.67 15.69
N GLY A 701 8.16 4.51 14.74
CA GLY A 701 8.80 5.81 14.80
C GLY A 701 9.02 6.38 13.40
N GLU A 702 9.66 7.54 13.30
CA GLU A 702 9.82 8.28 12.04
C GLU A 702 11.02 7.82 11.21
N SER A 703 12.03 7.20 11.82
CA SER A 703 13.31 6.87 11.19
C SER A 703 13.59 5.36 11.22
N SER A 704 14.21 4.84 10.16
CA SER A 704 14.77 3.48 10.13
C SER A 704 16.26 3.42 10.48
N GLN A 705 16.86 4.54 10.81
CA GLN A 705 18.25 4.61 11.27
C GLN A 705 18.31 4.09 12.70
N SER A 706 19.07 3.03 12.96
CA SER A 706 19.15 2.39 14.30
C SER A 706 19.68 3.33 15.38
N GLU A 707 20.52 4.30 15.00
CA GLU A 707 21.10 5.28 15.90
C GLU A 707 20.15 6.46 16.19
N SER A 708 19.07 6.59 15.41
CA SER A 708 18.07 7.64 15.63
C SER A 708 17.19 7.30 16.83
N ARG A 709 17.03 8.24 17.76
CA ARG A 709 16.05 8.09 18.85
C ARG A 709 14.61 7.96 18.34
N HIS A 710 14.34 8.42 17.10
CA HIS A 710 13.04 8.34 16.43
C HIS A 710 12.84 7.04 15.65
N SER A 711 13.69 6.04 15.84
CA SER A 711 13.50 4.72 15.21
C SER A 711 12.41 3.90 15.93
N SER A 712 12.14 4.19 17.21
CA SER A 712 11.22 3.39 18.03
C SER A 712 10.52 4.18 19.16
N ASP A 713 10.63 5.51 19.16
CA ASP A 713 10.12 6.37 20.24
C ASP A 713 8.59 6.38 20.36
N GLN A 714 7.87 6.05 19.29
CA GLN A 714 6.41 6.01 19.28
C GLN A 714 5.81 4.65 19.67
N ILE A 715 6.61 3.58 19.74
CA ILE A 715 6.08 2.24 20.02
C ILE A 715 5.47 2.11 21.43
N LYS A 716 5.99 2.85 22.41
CA LYS A 716 5.43 2.89 23.77
C LYS A 716 4.06 3.54 23.80
N LEU A 717 3.88 4.63 23.04
CA LEU A 717 2.57 5.29 22.90
C LEU A 717 1.60 4.35 22.18
N PHE A 718 2.05 3.68 21.12
CA PHE A 718 1.24 2.72 20.38
C PHE A 718 0.77 1.55 21.26
N ALA A 719 1.67 0.97 22.07
CA ALA A 719 1.34 -0.08 23.03
C ALA A 719 0.44 0.45 24.17
N GLY A 720 0.56 1.73 24.54
CA GLY A 720 -0.27 2.40 25.54
C GLY A 720 -1.61 2.91 25.01
N HIS A 721 -1.97 2.64 23.74
CA HIS A 721 -3.20 3.12 23.09
C HIS A 721 -3.28 4.65 22.97
N GLU A 722 -2.15 5.31 22.83
CA GLU A 722 -2.08 6.77 22.75
C GLU A 722 -1.79 7.24 21.31
N LEU A 723 -2.43 8.32 20.91
CA LEU A 723 -2.07 9.09 19.72
C LEU A 723 -1.42 10.40 20.18
N ARG A 724 -0.30 10.75 19.57
CA ARG A 724 0.34 12.04 19.81
C ARG A 724 -0.42 13.17 19.11
N PRO A 725 -0.43 14.40 19.66
CA PRO A 725 -0.98 15.56 18.94
C PRO A 725 -0.13 15.87 17.71
N ILE A 726 -0.78 16.34 16.65
CA ILE A 726 -0.10 16.90 15.47
C ILE A 726 0.08 18.40 15.70
N TRP A 727 1.31 18.82 15.73
CA TRP A 727 1.66 20.25 15.81
C TRP A 727 1.63 20.85 14.41
N TYR A 728 0.47 21.41 14.05
CA TYR A 728 0.21 21.89 12.70
C TYR A 728 0.52 23.39 12.53
N ARG A 729 0.25 24.21 13.56
CA ARG A 729 0.46 25.65 13.51
C ARG A 729 1.92 26.00 13.85
N ASP A 730 2.46 27.06 13.24
CA ASP A 730 3.86 27.49 13.45
C ASP A 730 4.20 27.70 14.95
N ALA A 731 3.26 28.22 15.74
CA ALA A 731 3.45 28.39 17.19
C ALA A 731 3.60 27.06 17.93
N ASP A 732 2.81 26.03 17.56
CA ASP A 732 2.86 24.71 18.16
C ASP A 732 4.16 23.98 17.76
N ILE A 733 4.57 24.11 16.49
CA ILE A 733 5.83 23.56 15.97
C ILE A 733 7.02 24.15 16.74
N ARG A 734 7.07 25.49 16.88
CA ARG A 734 8.15 26.18 17.62
C ARG A 734 8.20 25.81 19.09
N ALA A 735 7.05 25.61 19.73
CA ALA A 735 6.98 25.21 21.13
C ALA A 735 7.49 23.78 21.39
N ASN A 736 7.50 22.94 20.34
CA ASN A 736 7.89 21.52 20.39
C ASN A 736 9.06 21.21 19.43
N LEU A 737 9.84 22.24 19.12
CA LEU A 737 10.97 22.14 18.19
C LEU A 737 12.13 21.37 18.84
N GLU A 738 12.63 20.34 18.13
CA GLU A 738 13.88 19.67 18.46
C GLU A 738 15.06 20.33 17.74
N ARG A 739 14.96 20.53 16.43
CA ARG A 739 16.02 21.16 15.61
C ARG A 739 15.45 21.86 14.38
N GLU A 740 16.15 22.88 13.92
CA GLU A 740 15.89 23.61 12.69
C GLU A 740 17.17 23.69 11.84
N TYR A 741 17.08 23.40 10.55
CA TYR A 741 18.25 23.40 9.66
C TYR A 741 17.85 23.58 8.18
N HIS A 742 18.87 23.83 7.35
CA HIS A 742 18.80 23.80 5.89
C HIS A 742 19.50 22.55 5.36
N PRO A 743 18.99 21.91 4.30
CA PRO A 743 19.59 20.72 3.68
C PRO A 743 21.03 20.89 3.22
#